data_fa8d3794ce73cece8611a0815e1739bb
#
_entry.id   fa8d3794ce73cece8611a0815e1739bb
#
_cell.length_a   1.000
_cell.length_b   1.000
_cell.length_c   1.000
_cell.angle_alpha   90.00
_cell.angle_beta   90.00
_cell.angle_gamma   90.00
#
_symmetry.space_group_name_H-M   'P 1'
#
loop_
_entity.id
_entity.type
_entity.pdbx_description
1 polymer ?
#
loop_
_entity_poly.entity_id
_entity_poly.type
_entity_poly.pdbx_seq_one_letter_code
_entity_poly.pdbx_strand_id
1 'polypeptide(L)'
;YLTNPTIVKQLTDFAMFMRINSLVSGPKTQLINAMTNAYMVGARPLERMLGSALPAIAGDKASRSILKESMKQYAYMRSSFTEGFFLAAKSFAKNDSILSPHNAEVWQGAKKAGDLTKGAGQFFKPWDSTSNLIYNALAVAAVPIGAPTRLLGSVDELMKQTVYRSKVQARAHVEAAEAAYDAGLRGKDAKDFVKSAVEKKLLDAFDMDGRGIDPAALHEAQIATFSQDLLPNTLGKGISTLTQNNMAAKLVLPFTKTPTNVIRYGWKMTPGLNIVQREYREMLLGKMGKEMQAQAIGQMSLGALFMGSAAYLAADGQITGGGPKDPKLKQELMATGWKPYAKVRVNEDGTKTFTEFGRFDPVAIPFGIVADLQDALHNLDKSETSDEVEAAIGGTLLALAKQFTSKSYLLGATQTMEALMDPEARLSSTGGNMIASFIPYSAAMRQLNDDDYMREARSMADKVLATVPGLSEGVPARYDAFGEPIVMRKGLWSSSDDAVLDIEMQRLALESGRTPVRVNPSVGGIDLRDVTMSNGKNAYEEYQRLSGKPNPRAKPLSKVITQFVQTDRYKRAPDGDADVKGTKLWLLSKYTTKYRTAAFRALKRDPLVRQALTKESVKVRDVYRGITEDKQEPSRISKIVSVLGGG
;
A
#
# COMPACT_ATOMS: atom_id res chain seq x y z
N TYR A 1 -26.05 24.24 22.29
CA TYR A 1 -25.63 24.10 20.88
C TYR A 1 -24.81 22.83 20.60
N LEU A 2 -24.29 22.11 21.60
CA LEU A 2 -23.47 20.90 21.45
C LEU A 2 -24.26 19.57 21.52
N THR A 3 -25.55 19.61 21.83
CA THR A 3 -26.35 18.41 22.17
C THR A 3 -27.22 17.84 21.04
N ASN A 4 -27.40 18.57 19.93
CA ASN A 4 -28.15 18.06 18.78
C ASN A 4 -27.39 18.31 17.47
N PRO A 5 -26.54 17.38 17.03
CA PRO A 5 -25.93 17.50 15.71
C PRO A 5 -27.01 17.54 14.63
N THR A 6 -26.87 18.47 13.68
CA THR A 6 -27.77 18.55 12.53
C THR A 6 -27.75 17.21 11.76
N ILE A 7 -28.84 16.87 11.06
CA ILE A 7 -28.92 15.65 10.22
C ILE A 7 -27.73 15.56 9.27
N VAL A 8 -27.33 16.68 8.66
CA VAL A 8 -26.16 16.74 7.77
C VAL A 8 -24.88 16.28 8.48
N LYS A 9 -24.66 16.69 9.74
CA LYS A 9 -23.49 16.25 10.51
C LYS A 9 -23.55 14.75 10.82
N GLN A 10 -24.73 14.23 11.20
CA GLN A 10 -24.90 12.78 11.45
C GLN A 10 -24.59 11.95 10.20
N LEU A 11 -25.09 12.36 9.03
CA LEU A 11 -24.83 11.69 7.76
C LEU A 11 -23.34 11.77 7.37
N THR A 12 -22.71 12.92 7.59
CA THR A 12 -21.27 13.11 7.30
C THR A 12 -20.40 12.24 8.21
N ASP A 13 -20.70 12.21 9.51
CA ASP A 13 -19.98 11.38 10.47
C ASP A 13 -20.16 9.89 10.17
N PHE A 14 -21.36 9.48 9.76
CA PHE A 14 -21.64 8.11 9.31
C PHE A 14 -20.91 7.74 8.01
N ALA A 15 -20.90 8.63 7.03
CA ALA A 15 -20.16 8.43 5.78
C ALA A 15 -18.66 8.24 6.06
N MET A 16 -18.06 9.06 6.95
CA MET A 16 -16.68 8.91 7.38
C MET A 16 -16.44 7.58 8.09
N PHE A 17 -17.34 7.18 8.96
CA PHE A 17 -17.31 5.88 9.64
C PHE A 17 -17.34 4.71 8.63
N MET A 18 -18.25 4.74 7.64
CA MET A 18 -18.29 3.75 6.57
C MET A 18 -16.96 3.68 5.81
N ARG A 19 -16.44 4.83 5.42
CA ARG A 19 -15.16 4.90 4.67
C ARG A 19 -14.00 4.28 5.45
N ILE A 20 -13.81 4.65 6.71
CA ILE A 20 -12.73 4.12 7.55
C ILE A 20 -12.86 2.59 7.66
N ASN A 21 -14.05 2.08 7.97
CA ASN A 21 -14.28 0.65 8.08
C ASN A 21 -14.07 -0.09 6.75
N SER A 22 -14.48 0.51 5.63
CA SER A 22 -14.24 -0.05 4.30
C SER A 22 -12.76 -0.15 3.95
N LEU A 23 -11.97 0.87 4.27
CA LEU A 23 -10.52 0.86 4.00
C LEU A 23 -9.78 -0.24 4.76
N VAL A 24 -10.16 -0.49 6.01
CA VAL A 24 -9.50 -1.51 6.86
C VAL A 24 -10.19 -2.87 6.81
N SER A 25 -11.26 -3.05 6.03
CA SER A 25 -12.01 -4.30 5.96
C SER A 25 -11.27 -5.44 5.25
N GLY A 26 -10.26 -5.14 4.44
CA GLY A 26 -9.55 -6.14 3.65
C GLY A 26 -8.79 -7.15 4.51
N PRO A 27 -9.00 -8.48 4.32
CA PRO A 27 -8.29 -9.52 5.07
C PRO A 27 -6.77 -9.38 5.02
N LYS A 28 -6.21 -9.02 3.87
CA LYS A 28 -4.78 -8.74 3.69
C LYS A 28 -4.32 -7.57 4.57
N THR A 29 -5.11 -6.52 4.71
CA THR A 29 -4.80 -5.36 5.56
C THR A 29 -4.78 -5.76 7.04
N GLN A 30 -5.78 -6.53 7.48
CA GLN A 30 -5.85 -7.04 8.85
C GLN A 30 -4.67 -7.95 9.19
N LEU A 31 -4.34 -8.88 8.28
CA LEU A 31 -3.21 -9.80 8.45
C LEU A 31 -1.87 -9.06 8.54
N ILE A 32 -1.61 -8.12 7.62
CA ILE A 32 -0.37 -7.34 7.61
C ILE A 32 -0.23 -6.53 8.89
N ASN A 33 -1.30 -5.88 9.35
CA ASN A 33 -1.27 -5.13 10.60
C ASN A 33 -0.97 -6.04 11.81
N ALA A 34 -1.62 -7.20 11.89
CA ALA A 34 -1.36 -8.17 12.95
C ALA A 34 0.09 -8.67 12.92
N MET A 35 0.63 -9.00 11.74
CA MET A 35 2.02 -9.45 11.57
C MET A 35 3.03 -8.34 11.91
N THR A 36 2.77 -7.10 11.50
CA THR A 36 3.61 -5.94 11.81
C THR A 36 3.67 -5.70 13.31
N ASN A 37 2.53 -5.71 13.99
CA ASN A 37 2.47 -5.56 15.45
C ASN A 37 3.16 -6.74 16.17
N ALA A 38 2.95 -7.96 15.71
CA ALA A 38 3.62 -9.14 16.26
C ALA A 38 5.16 -9.07 16.11
N TYR A 39 5.63 -8.61 14.93
CA TYR A 39 7.05 -8.33 14.71
C TYR A 39 7.57 -7.31 15.75
N MET A 40 6.87 -6.20 15.95
CA MET A 40 7.28 -5.15 16.88
C MET A 40 7.34 -5.65 18.33
N VAL A 41 6.39 -6.49 18.74
CA VAL A 41 6.38 -7.14 20.07
C VAL A 41 7.68 -7.92 20.29
N GLY A 42 8.14 -8.68 19.30
CA GLY A 42 9.40 -9.42 19.37
C GLY A 42 10.64 -8.55 19.14
N ALA A 43 10.62 -7.63 18.18
CA ALA A 43 11.78 -6.84 17.79
C ALA A 43 12.26 -5.90 18.92
N ARG A 44 11.35 -5.28 19.66
CA ARG A 44 11.71 -4.30 20.69
C ARG A 44 12.63 -4.83 21.80
N PRO A 45 12.34 -5.96 22.46
CA PRO A 45 13.30 -6.55 23.42
C PRO A 45 14.57 -7.04 22.74
N LEU A 46 14.51 -7.57 21.49
CA LEU A 46 15.68 -8.00 20.74
C LEU A 46 16.65 -6.85 20.48
N GLU A 47 16.14 -5.70 20.07
CA GLU A 47 16.94 -4.50 19.87
C GLU A 47 17.68 -4.11 21.16
N ARG A 48 16.99 -4.08 22.30
CA ARG A 48 17.64 -3.83 23.61
C ARG A 48 18.67 -4.88 23.98
N MET A 49 18.40 -6.14 23.69
CA MET A 49 19.38 -7.22 23.89
C MET A 49 20.64 -7.00 23.07
N LEU A 50 20.48 -6.76 21.77
CA LEU A 50 21.60 -6.52 20.84
C LEU A 50 22.43 -5.30 21.25
N GLY A 51 21.76 -4.19 21.57
CA GLY A 51 22.45 -2.94 21.93
C GLY A 51 23.07 -2.93 23.32
N SER A 52 22.59 -3.78 24.25
CA SER A 52 23.16 -3.89 25.59
C SER A 52 24.20 -5.02 25.75
N ALA A 53 24.25 -5.97 24.82
CA ALA A 53 25.08 -7.19 24.97
C ALA A 53 26.56 -6.87 25.12
N LEU A 54 27.18 -6.10 24.22
CA LEU A 54 28.61 -5.78 24.28
C LEU A 54 29.00 -4.97 25.53
N PRO A 55 28.28 -3.86 25.87
CA PRO A 55 28.57 -3.13 27.11
C PRO A 55 28.37 -4.00 28.38
N ALA A 56 27.36 -4.90 28.38
CA ALA A 56 27.13 -5.80 29.49
C ALA A 56 28.30 -6.78 29.68
N ILE A 57 28.85 -7.33 28.61
CA ILE A 57 30.06 -8.19 28.63
C ILE A 57 31.27 -7.40 29.12
N ALA A 58 31.39 -6.14 28.70
CA ALA A 58 32.47 -5.22 29.11
C ALA A 58 32.34 -4.75 30.57
N GLY A 59 31.31 -5.17 31.31
CA GLY A 59 31.19 -4.91 32.74
C GLY A 59 30.21 -3.80 33.13
N ASP A 60 29.53 -3.13 32.17
CA ASP A 60 28.52 -2.10 32.50
C ASP A 60 27.29 -2.73 33.19
N LYS A 61 27.10 -2.38 34.45
CA LYS A 61 26.00 -2.90 35.26
C LYS A 61 24.62 -2.54 34.70
N ALA A 62 24.44 -1.31 34.21
CA ALA A 62 23.16 -0.85 33.65
C ALA A 62 22.80 -1.68 32.42
N SER A 63 23.76 -1.92 31.52
CA SER A 63 23.57 -2.76 30.33
C SER A 63 23.29 -4.21 30.68
N ARG A 64 23.90 -4.75 31.75
CA ARG A 64 23.56 -6.09 32.25
C ARG A 64 22.12 -6.19 32.74
N SER A 65 21.62 -5.19 33.45
CA SER A 65 20.23 -5.11 33.89
C SER A 65 19.28 -5.07 32.71
N ILE A 66 19.54 -4.21 31.72
CA ILE A 66 18.75 -4.09 30.46
C ILE A 66 18.73 -5.42 29.70
N LEU A 67 19.87 -6.10 29.58
CA LEU A 67 19.97 -7.41 28.93
C LEU A 67 19.10 -8.45 29.64
N LYS A 68 19.24 -8.58 30.97
CA LYS A 68 18.43 -9.50 31.79
C LYS A 68 16.94 -9.18 31.69
N GLU A 69 16.55 -7.90 31.78
CA GLU A 69 15.17 -7.46 31.64
C GLU A 69 14.59 -7.85 30.29
N SER A 70 15.32 -7.61 29.19
CA SER A 70 14.88 -7.96 27.85
C SER A 70 14.70 -9.48 27.66
N MET A 71 15.60 -10.29 28.21
CA MET A 71 15.46 -11.76 28.24
C MET A 71 14.22 -12.20 29.05
N LYS A 72 14.01 -11.58 30.21
CA LYS A 72 12.83 -11.88 31.06
C LYS A 72 11.53 -11.43 30.40
N GLN A 73 11.56 -10.35 29.60
CA GLN A 73 10.40 -9.92 28.84
C GLN A 73 9.92 -10.99 27.86
N TYR A 74 10.83 -11.67 27.16
CA TYR A 74 10.45 -12.83 26.33
C TYR A 74 9.83 -13.97 27.15
N ALA A 75 10.40 -14.26 28.31
CA ALA A 75 9.87 -15.32 29.18
C ALA A 75 8.42 -15.03 29.62
N TYR A 76 8.09 -13.78 29.90
CA TYR A 76 6.74 -13.36 30.32
C TYR A 76 5.78 -13.10 29.16
N MET A 77 6.23 -13.00 27.88
CA MET A 77 5.35 -12.71 26.74
C MET A 77 4.24 -13.74 26.58
N ARG A 78 4.52 -15.03 26.79
CA ARG A 78 3.51 -16.08 26.61
C ARG A 78 2.33 -15.92 27.57
N SER A 79 2.59 -15.72 28.86
CA SER A 79 1.53 -15.50 29.86
C SER A 79 0.79 -14.20 29.60
N SER A 80 1.53 -13.12 29.29
CA SER A 80 0.97 -11.81 28.97
C SER A 80 0.09 -11.85 27.71
N PHE A 81 0.45 -12.64 26.71
CA PHE A 81 -0.35 -12.85 25.50
C PHE A 81 -1.69 -13.54 25.82
N THR A 82 -1.64 -14.58 26.66
CA THR A 82 -2.85 -15.31 27.04
C THR A 82 -3.83 -14.42 27.80
N GLU A 83 -3.36 -13.64 28.76
CA GLU A 83 -4.18 -12.67 29.49
C GLU A 83 -4.65 -11.53 28.57
N GLY A 84 -3.77 -11.04 27.68
CA GLY A 84 -4.08 -10.01 26.69
C GLY A 84 -5.19 -10.43 25.73
N PHE A 85 -5.30 -11.72 25.41
CA PHE A 85 -6.35 -12.23 24.51
C PHE A 85 -7.77 -12.02 25.08
N PHE A 86 -7.98 -12.27 26.37
CA PHE A 86 -9.27 -12.02 27.01
C PHE A 86 -9.61 -10.52 27.04
N LEU A 87 -8.60 -9.68 27.25
CA LEU A 87 -8.79 -8.23 27.25
C LEU A 87 -9.03 -7.68 25.83
N ALA A 88 -8.41 -8.26 24.82
CA ALA A 88 -8.69 -7.96 23.43
C ALA A 88 -10.14 -8.30 23.03
N ALA A 89 -10.66 -9.45 23.47
CA ALA A 89 -12.05 -9.81 23.27
C ALA A 89 -13.01 -8.80 23.96
N LYS A 90 -12.67 -8.36 25.18
CA LYS A 90 -13.41 -7.32 25.89
C LYS A 90 -13.33 -5.96 25.18
N SER A 91 -12.18 -5.61 24.63
CA SER A 91 -11.95 -4.41 23.79
C SER A 91 -12.81 -4.44 22.52
N PHE A 92 -12.89 -5.60 21.85
CA PHE A 92 -13.77 -5.79 20.70
C PHE A 92 -15.22 -5.52 21.05
N ALA A 93 -15.70 -6.07 22.14
CA ALA A 93 -17.08 -5.88 22.60
C ALA A 93 -17.37 -4.42 22.99
N LYS A 94 -16.45 -3.78 23.73
CA LYS A 94 -16.59 -2.38 24.16
C LYS A 94 -16.29 -1.36 23.06
N ASN A 95 -15.68 -1.75 21.95
CA ASN A 95 -15.18 -0.86 20.90
C ASN A 95 -14.27 0.26 21.44
N ASP A 96 -13.43 -0.06 22.41
CA ASP A 96 -12.42 0.87 22.98
C ASP A 96 -11.24 0.10 23.55
N SER A 97 -10.05 0.75 23.62
CA SER A 97 -8.89 0.20 24.31
C SER A 97 -9.12 0.15 25.81
N ILE A 98 -8.72 -0.93 26.44
CA ILE A 98 -8.77 -1.08 27.90
C ILE A 98 -7.53 -0.46 28.51
N LEU A 99 -6.36 -0.77 27.94
CA LEU A 99 -5.07 -0.31 28.48
C LEU A 99 -4.89 1.20 28.39
N SER A 100 -5.26 1.79 27.26
CA SER A 100 -5.10 3.22 27.01
C SER A 100 -6.28 3.77 26.21
N PRO A 101 -7.42 4.05 26.86
CA PRO A 101 -8.60 4.62 26.20
C PRO A 101 -8.22 5.89 25.43
N HIS A 102 -8.79 6.07 24.23
CA HIS A 102 -8.65 7.26 23.40
C HIS A 102 -7.34 7.44 22.60
N ASN A 103 -6.35 6.55 22.72
CA ASN A 103 -5.05 6.71 22.04
C ASN A 103 -4.97 6.08 20.64
N ALA A 104 -5.85 5.16 20.27
CA ALA A 104 -5.83 4.58 18.93
C ALA A 104 -6.46 5.51 17.90
N GLU A 105 -5.75 5.77 16.79
CA GLU A 105 -6.19 6.67 15.72
C GLU A 105 -7.51 6.21 15.07
N VAL A 106 -7.67 4.91 14.92
CA VAL A 106 -8.89 4.26 14.41
C VAL A 106 -10.10 4.62 15.27
N TRP A 107 -9.96 4.64 16.58
CA TRP A 107 -11.03 4.98 17.50
C TRP A 107 -11.30 6.49 17.60
N GLN A 108 -10.28 7.34 17.43
CA GLN A 108 -10.49 8.79 17.39
C GLN A 108 -11.33 9.23 16.18
N GLY A 109 -11.16 8.53 15.03
CA GLY A 109 -12.02 8.69 13.87
C GLY A 109 -13.45 8.20 14.11
N ALA A 110 -13.59 7.06 14.77
CA ALA A 110 -14.86 6.46 15.13
C ALA A 110 -15.56 7.13 16.32
N LYS A 111 -14.85 7.82 17.22
CA LYS A 111 -15.47 8.49 18.37
C LYS A 111 -16.29 9.73 18.02
N LYS A 112 -15.97 10.44 16.96
CA LYS A 112 -16.87 11.52 16.48
C LYS A 112 -18.11 10.99 15.75
N ALA A 113 -18.01 9.79 15.15
CA ALA A 113 -19.14 8.96 14.72
C ALA A 113 -19.62 7.99 15.84
N GLY A 114 -18.89 7.88 16.89
CA GLY A 114 -18.78 6.76 17.81
C GLY A 114 -19.74 6.74 18.97
N ASP A 115 -20.57 7.75 19.13
CA ASP A 115 -21.79 7.57 19.91
C ASP A 115 -22.76 6.64 19.17
N LEU A 116 -22.64 6.50 17.84
CA LEU A 116 -23.40 5.55 17.03
C LEU A 116 -23.00 4.08 17.27
N THR A 117 -21.81 3.80 17.77
CA THR A 117 -21.29 2.42 17.89
C THR A 117 -21.20 1.87 19.31
N LYS A 118 -21.58 2.65 20.31
CA LYS A 118 -21.65 2.19 21.70
C LYS A 118 -22.89 1.32 21.90
N GLY A 119 -22.87 0.14 21.32
CA GLY A 119 -23.82 -0.94 21.59
C GLY A 119 -25.26 -0.64 21.24
N ALA A 120 -25.83 -1.35 20.30
CA ALA A 120 -27.21 -1.24 19.86
C ALA A 120 -28.30 -1.39 20.98
N GLY A 121 -27.91 -1.61 22.23
CA GLY A 121 -28.83 -1.77 23.36
C GLY A 121 -28.83 -0.63 24.36
N GLN A 122 -27.86 0.27 24.37
CA GLN A 122 -27.69 1.25 25.46
C GLN A 122 -27.96 2.71 25.11
N PHE A 123 -28.08 3.07 23.83
CA PHE A 123 -28.12 4.47 23.42
C PHE A 123 -29.09 4.81 22.29
N PHE A 124 -30.23 4.12 22.19
CA PHE A 124 -31.31 4.60 21.35
C PHE A 124 -31.85 5.91 21.93
N LYS A 125 -31.90 6.94 21.10
CA LYS A 125 -32.57 8.18 21.43
C LYS A 125 -34.11 7.94 21.39
N PRO A 126 -34.89 8.74 22.12
CA PRO A 126 -36.37 8.69 22.00
C PRO A 126 -36.80 8.77 20.53
N TRP A 127 -37.83 8.04 20.17
CA TRP A 127 -38.37 7.97 18.79
C TRP A 127 -39.38 9.14 18.52
N ASP A 128 -39.05 10.32 19.01
CA ASP A 128 -39.90 11.50 19.05
C ASP A 128 -39.59 12.54 17.97
N SER A 129 -38.50 12.38 17.25
CA SER A 129 -38.09 13.30 16.18
C SER A 129 -37.45 12.58 15.00
N THR A 130 -37.54 13.18 13.80
CA THR A 130 -36.90 12.66 12.58
C THR A 130 -35.38 12.53 12.77
N SER A 131 -34.74 13.46 13.49
CA SER A 131 -33.29 13.40 13.78
C SER A 131 -32.96 12.20 14.65
N ASN A 132 -33.74 11.87 15.64
CA ASN A 132 -33.56 10.72 16.52
C ASN A 132 -33.84 9.40 15.79
N LEU A 133 -34.87 9.37 14.92
CA LEU A 133 -35.14 8.21 14.06
C LEU A 133 -33.96 7.90 13.14
N ILE A 134 -33.43 8.91 12.46
CA ILE A 134 -32.23 8.76 11.60
C ILE A 134 -31.03 8.29 12.43
N TYR A 135 -30.79 8.90 13.58
CA TYR A 135 -29.70 8.49 14.47
C TYR A 135 -29.80 7.00 14.85
N ASN A 136 -30.98 6.54 15.26
CA ASN A 136 -31.20 5.15 15.67
C ASN A 136 -31.00 4.18 14.49
N ALA A 137 -31.51 4.52 13.29
CA ALA A 137 -31.29 3.72 12.08
C ALA A 137 -29.79 3.60 11.70
N LEU A 138 -29.07 4.72 11.76
CA LEU A 138 -27.63 4.73 11.51
C LEU A 138 -26.86 3.95 12.58
N ALA A 139 -27.30 4.00 13.85
CA ALA A 139 -26.69 3.24 14.95
C ALA A 139 -26.80 1.74 14.73
N VAL A 140 -27.97 1.25 14.30
CA VAL A 140 -28.17 -0.17 13.95
C VAL A 140 -27.27 -0.59 12.80
N ALA A 141 -27.23 0.20 11.73
CA ALA A 141 -26.36 -0.07 10.57
C ALA A 141 -24.86 -0.04 10.92
N ALA A 142 -24.46 0.79 11.89
CA ALA A 142 -23.06 0.93 12.30
C ALA A 142 -22.50 -0.33 12.98
N VAL A 143 -23.33 -1.16 13.60
CA VAL A 143 -22.87 -2.36 14.33
C VAL A 143 -22.10 -3.32 13.42
N PRO A 144 -22.66 -3.86 12.33
CA PRO A 144 -21.93 -4.74 11.42
C PRO A 144 -20.84 -3.99 10.66
N ILE A 145 -21.10 -2.76 10.20
CA ILE A 145 -20.11 -1.95 9.45
C ILE A 145 -18.85 -1.70 10.27
N GLY A 146 -18.96 -1.58 11.60
CA GLY A 146 -17.86 -1.32 12.51
C GLY A 146 -16.96 -2.52 12.84
N ALA A 147 -17.31 -3.73 12.41
CA ALA A 147 -16.53 -4.92 12.74
C ALA A 147 -15.05 -4.86 12.31
N PRO A 148 -14.67 -4.34 11.12
CA PRO A 148 -13.27 -4.25 10.73
C PRO A 148 -12.40 -3.40 11.66
N THR A 149 -12.88 -2.23 12.09
CA THR A 149 -12.12 -1.38 13.03
C THR A 149 -12.08 -1.96 14.43
N ARG A 150 -13.15 -2.66 14.86
CA ARG A 150 -13.16 -3.38 16.15
C ARG A 150 -12.13 -4.50 16.16
N LEU A 151 -12.04 -5.27 15.06
CA LEU A 151 -11.05 -6.33 14.92
C LEU A 151 -9.62 -5.77 14.96
N LEU A 152 -9.36 -4.70 14.18
CA LEU A 152 -8.07 -4.02 14.17
C LEU A 152 -7.68 -3.53 15.56
N GLY A 153 -8.59 -2.85 16.25
CA GLY A 153 -8.38 -2.34 17.60
C GLY A 153 -8.18 -3.44 18.64
N SER A 154 -8.84 -4.60 18.48
CA SER A 154 -8.65 -5.75 19.38
C SER A 154 -7.27 -6.39 19.22
N VAL A 155 -6.77 -6.49 17.98
CA VAL A 155 -5.42 -6.97 17.71
C VAL A 155 -4.40 -6.00 18.31
N ASP A 156 -4.59 -4.70 18.14
CA ASP A 156 -3.73 -3.69 18.77
C ASP A 156 -3.75 -3.80 20.30
N GLU A 157 -4.93 -4.00 20.89
CA GLU A 157 -5.06 -4.19 22.33
C GLU A 157 -4.32 -5.44 22.82
N LEU A 158 -4.45 -6.59 22.11
CA LEU A 158 -3.73 -7.80 22.41
C LEU A 158 -2.21 -7.55 22.47
N MET A 159 -1.69 -6.87 21.46
CA MET A 159 -0.26 -6.60 21.38
C MET A 159 0.21 -5.59 22.45
N LYS A 160 -0.59 -4.55 22.72
CA LYS A 160 -0.32 -3.58 23.79
C LYS A 160 -0.29 -4.27 25.17
N GLN A 161 -1.30 -5.09 25.45
CA GLN A 161 -1.36 -5.84 26.72
C GLN A 161 -0.16 -6.79 26.88
N THR A 162 0.22 -7.47 25.79
CA THR A 162 1.37 -8.37 25.80
C THR A 162 2.67 -7.63 26.15
N VAL A 163 2.91 -6.49 25.51
CA VAL A 163 4.12 -5.68 25.74
C VAL A 163 4.09 -5.05 27.12
N TYR A 164 2.98 -4.43 27.50
CA TYR A 164 2.84 -3.73 28.78
C TYR A 164 3.10 -4.67 29.95
N ARG A 165 2.36 -5.79 30.01
CA ARG A 165 2.45 -6.76 31.11
C ARG A 165 3.82 -7.41 31.15
N SER A 166 4.34 -7.89 30.02
CA SER A 166 5.66 -8.53 29.97
C SER A 166 6.79 -7.58 30.36
N LYS A 167 6.69 -6.29 30.02
CA LYS A 167 7.68 -5.26 30.41
C LYS A 167 7.65 -5.00 31.92
N VAL A 168 6.46 -4.82 32.50
CA VAL A 168 6.30 -4.64 33.96
C VAL A 168 6.83 -5.85 34.70
N GLN A 169 6.42 -7.08 34.30
CA GLN A 169 6.87 -8.33 34.96
C GLN A 169 8.38 -8.52 34.83
N ALA A 170 8.97 -8.24 33.66
CA ALA A 170 10.40 -8.38 33.43
C ALA A 170 11.23 -7.46 34.33
N ARG A 171 10.84 -6.18 34.41
CA ARG A 171 11.47 -5.21 35.30
C ARG A 171 11.36 -5.60 36.76
N ALA A 172 10.15 -5.91 37.20
CA ALA A 172 9.92 -6.38 38.57
C ALA A 172 10.72 -7.62 38.92
N HIS A 173 10.87 -8.57 37.97
CA HIS A 173 11.67 -9.77 38.17
C HIS A 173 13.15 -9.45 38.39
N VAL A 174 13.74 -8.54 37.58
CA VAL A 174 15.16 -8.19 37.72
C VAL A 174 15.38 -7.45 39.04
N GLU A 175 14.55 -6.46 39.36
CA GLU A 175 14.60 -5.69 40.60
C GLU A 175 14.45 -6.62 41.83
N ALA A 176 13.45 -7.53 41.82
CA ALA A 176 13.22 -8.44 42.92
C ALA A 176 14.33 -9.51 43.07
N ALA A 177 14.91 -9.96 41.95
CA ALA A 177 16.02 -10.91 41.98
C ALA A 177 17.30 -10.30 42.59
N GLU A 178 17.58 -9.03 42.31
CA GLU A 178 18.66 -8.25 42.91
C GLU A 178 18.39 -8.04 44.42
N ALA A 179 17.19 -7.61 44.79
CA ALA A 179 16.79 -7.44 46.19
C ALA A 179 16.84 -8.75 46.99
N ALA A 180 16.41 -9.87 46.43
CA ALA A 180 16.51 -11.18 47.05
C ALA A 180 17.98 -11.60 47.28
N TYR A 181 18.85 -11.33 46.33
CA TYR A 181 20.28 -11.59 46.42
C TYR A 181 20.91 -10.77 47.55
N ASP A 182 20.62 -9.49 47.61
CA ASP A 182 21.14 -8.56 48.64
C ASP A 182 20.61 -8.89 50.02
N ALA A 183 19.37 -9.39 50.10
CA ALA A 183 18.78 -9.91 51.35
C ALA A 183 19.30 -11.31 51.75
N GLY A 184 20.22 -11.89 50.98
CA GLY A 184 20.79 -13.22 51.28
C GLY A 184 19.85 -14.40 51.01
N LEU A 185 18.69 -14.18 50.37
CA LEU A 185 17.74 -15.24 50.04
C LEU A 185 18.32 -16.17 48.96
N ARG A 186 18.05 -17.47 49.07
CA ARG A 186 18.55 -18.49 48.14
C ARG A 186 17.48 -19.55 47.86
N GLY A 187 17.67 -20.28 46.77
CA GLY A 187 16.86 -21.45 46.43
C GLY A 187 15.37 -21.12 46.26
N LYS A 188 14.52 -21.79 47.06
CA LYS A 188 13.06 -21.65 47.01
C LYS A 188 12.60 -20.27 47.52
N ASP A 189 13.19 -19.82 48.65
CA ASP A 189 12.79 -18.55 49.28
C ASP A 189 13.03 -17.35 48.35
N ALA A 190 14.16 -17.34 47.63
CA ALA A 190 14.40 -16.32 46.62
C ALA A 190 13.39 -16.37 45.46
N LYS A 191 13.01 -17.57 44.99
CA LYS A 191 12.01 -17.73 43.92
C LYS A 191 10.62 -17.27 44.36
N ASP A 192 10.21 -17.62 45.57
CA ASP A 192 8.91 -17.24 46.12
C ASP A 192 8.84 -15.72 46.36
N PHE A 193 9.93 -15.11 46.84
CA PHE A 193 10.06 -13.67 46.99
C PHE A 193 9.91 -12.96 45.64
N VAL A 194 10.65 -13.40 44.60
CA VAL A 194 10.59 -12.82 43.27
C VAL A 194 9.19 -12.94 42.67
N LYS A 195 8.56 -14.13 42.81
CA LYS A 195 7.21 -14.38 42.31
C LYS A 195 6.20 -13.42 42.93
N SER A 196 6.18 -13.31 44.25
CA SER A 196 5.25 -12.42 44.98
C SER A 196 5.48 -10.94 44.61
N ALA A 197 6.74 -10.53 44.48
CA ALA A 197 7.08 -9.15 44.07
C ALA A 197 6.61 -8.85 42.65
N VAL A 198 6.76 -9.78 41.69
CA VAL A 198 6.29 -9.64 40.31
C VAL A 198 4.76 -9.54 40.25
N GLU A 199 4.05 -10.42 40.97
CA GLU A 199 2.58 -10.41 41.05
C GLU A 199 2.07 -9.09 41.62
N LYS A 200 2.64 -8.62 42.72
CA LYS A 200 2.28 -7.35 43.35
C LYS A 200 2.52 -6.17 42.39
N LYS A 201 3.71 -6.10 41.78
CA LYS A 201 4.06 -4.99 40.87
C LYS A 201 3.17 -4.96 39.65
N LEU A 202 2.77 -6.16 39.14
CA LEU A 202 1.84 -6.24 38.03
C LEU A 202 0.45 -5.71 38.41
N LEU A 203 -0.06 -6.01 39.59
CA LEU A 203 -1.33 -5.49 40.10
C LEU A 203 -1.26 -3.96 40.25
N ASP A 204 -0.18 -3.47 40.89
CA ASP A 204 0.06 -2.04 41.11
C ASP A 204 0.26 -1.23 39.80
N ALA A 205 0.49 -1.90 38.68
CA ALA A 205 0.66 -1.26 37.38
C ALA A 205 -0.66 -0.94 36.66
N PHE A 206 -1.80 -1.25 37.25
CA PHE A 206 -3.13 -0.94 36.69
C PHE A 206 -3.98 -0.16 37.69
N ASP A 207 -4.82 0.76 37.14
CA ASP A 207 -5.87 1.39 37.94
C ASP A 207 -7.09 0.46 38.13
N MET A 208 -8.09 0.93 38.87
CA MET A 208 -9.33 0.18 39.15
C MET A 208 -10.16 -0.13 37.90
N ASP A 209 -9.96 0.63 36.81
CA ASP A 209 -10.62 0.42 35.51
C ASP A 209 -9.83 -0.54 34.60
N GLY A 210 -8.63 -0.97 35.03
CA GLY A 210 -7.71 -1.82 34.27
C GLY A 210 -6.86 -1.07 33.25
N ARG A 211 -6.72 0.27 33.40
CA ARG A 211 -5.83 1.09 32.57
C ARG A 211 -4.40 0.96 33.06
N GLY A 212 -3.46 0.97 32.14
CA GLY A 212 -2.04 0.96 32.48
C GLY A 212 -1.59 2.30 33.06
N ILE A 213 -0.96 2.28 34.23
CA ILE A 213 -0.46 3.49 34.93
C ILE A 213 1.06 3.56 34.99
N ASP A 214 1.80 2.53 34.56
CA ASP A 214 3.26 2.60 34.39
C ASP A 214 3.61 3.32 33.09
N PRO A 215 4.16 4.55 33.14
CA PRO A 215 4.34 5.37 31.94
C PRO A 215 5.34 4.77 30.95
N ALA A 216 6.39 4.13 31.43
CA ALA A 216 7.44 3.56 30.59
C ALA A 216 6.95 2.31 29.85
N ALA A 217 6.25 1.41 30.55
CA ALA A 217 5.64 0.23 29.94
C ALA A 217 4.51 0.61 28.97
N LEU A 218 3.73 1.64 29.29
CA LEU A 218 2.67 2.15 28.41
C LEU A 218 3.24 2.76 27.13
N HIS A 219 4.29 3.57 27.25
CA HIS A 219 4.97 4.13 26.08
C HIS A 219 5.56 3.04 25.18
N GLU A 220 6.17 2.01 25.76
CA GLU A 220 6.69 0.87 25.02
C GLU A 220 5.58 0.11 24.27
N ALA A 221 4.43 -0.12 24.94
CA ALA A 221 3.26 -0.74 24.33
C ALA A 221 2.68 0.10 23.17
N GLN A 222 2.67 1.42 23.30
CA GLN A 222 2.25 2.35 22.24
C GLN A 222 3.21 2.33 21.04
N ILE A 223 4.52 2.23 21.26
CA ILE A 223 5.50 2.11 20.17
C ILE A 223 5.29 0.80 19.43
N ALA A 224 5.06 -0.32 20.14
CA ALA A 224 4.86 -1.62 19.53
C ALA A 224 3.61 -1.71 18.63
N THR A 225 2.67 -0.78 18.76
CA THR A 225 1.48 -0.67 17.88
C THR A 225 1.44 0.64 17.10
N PHE A 226 2.54 1.38 17.02
CA PHE A 226 2.66 2.67 16.34
C PHE A 226 1.60 3.71 16.76
N SER A 227 1.07 3.56 17.97
CA SER A 227 0.02 4.42 18.52
C SER A 227 0.52 5.55 19.43
N GLN A 228 1.84 5.69 19.61
CA GLN A 228 2.46 6.78 20.37
C GLN A 228 2.18 8.15 19.72
N ASP A 229 2.17 9.20 20.54
CA ASP A 229 1.93 10.56 20.06
C ASP A 229 3.03 11.05 19.13
N LEU A 230 2.63 11.85 18.15
CA LEU A 230 3.56 12.47 17.21
C LEU A 230 4.34 13.58 17.91
N LEU A 231 5.65 13.64 17.62
CA LEU A 231 6.51 14.67 18.17
C LEU A 231 6.04 16.08 17.75
N PRO A 232 6.04 17.04 18.68
CA PRO A 232 5.76 18.42 18.34
C PRO A 232 6.76 18.95 17.31
N ASN A 233 6.33 19.94 16.53
CA ASN A 233 7.14 20.60 15.49
C ASN A 233 7.67 19.67 14.39
N THR A 234 6.95 18.56 14.09
CA THR A 234 7.24 17.69 12.96
C THR A 234 6.18 17.83 11.87
N LEU A 235 6.56 17.57 10.60
CA LEU A 235 5.62 17.56 9.47
C LEU A 235 4.44 16.61 9.74
N GLY A 236 4.69 15.43 10.30
CA GLY A 236 3.63 14.48 10.66
C GLY A 236 2.64 15.05 11.66
N LYS A 237 3.10 15.82 12.68
CA LYS A 237 2.19 16.49 13.63
C LYS A 237 1.40 17.60 12.95
N GLY A 238 2.02 18.37 12.06
CA GLY A 238 1.35 19.42 11.27
C GLY A 238 0.22 18.83 10.40
N ILE A 239 0.50 17.78 9.64
CA ILE A 239 -0.49 17.07 8.83
C ILE A 239 -1.60 16.50 9.71
N SER A 240 -1.26 15.87 10.85
CA SER A 240 -2.24 15.33 11.79
C SER A 240 -3.17 16.41 12.34
N THR A 241 -2.63 17.59 12.68
CA THR A 241 -3.43 18.73 13.16
C THR A 241 -4.36 19.25 12.06
N LEU A 242 -3.86 19.36 10.81
CA LEU A 242 -4.66 19.76 9.65
C LEU A 242 -5.84 18.81 9.43
N THR A 243 -5.59 17.49 9.45
CA THR A 243 -6.64 16.49 9.24
C THR A 243 -7.64 16.41 10.39
N GLN A 244 -7.22 16.71 11.62
CA GLN A 244 -8.15 16.78 12.76
C GLN A 244 -9.09 17.97 12.67
N ASN A 245 -8.63 19.10 12.13
CA ASN A 245 -9.38 20.35 12.07
C ASN A 245 -10.14 20.55 10.76
N ASN A 246 -9.82 19.80 9.70
CA ASN A 246 -10.42 19.92 8.38
C ASN A 246 -11.02 18.59 7.92
N MET A 247 -12.36 18.55 7.74
CA MET A 247 -13.09 17.37 7.34
C MET A 247 -12.69 16.89 5.94
N ALA A 248 -12.46 17.79 4.99
CA ALA A 248 -12.02 17.44 3.64
C ALA A 248 -10.63 16.80 3.66
N ALA A 249 -9.70 17.36 4.43
CA ALA A 249 -8.38 16.77 4.63
C ALA A 249 -8.47 15.37 5.30
N LYS A 250 -9.38 15.18 6.26
CA LYS A 250 -9.62 13.90 6.91
C LYS A 250 -10.25 12.87 5.97
N LEU A 251 -11.14 13.31 5.06
CA LEU A 251 -11.69 12.44 4.03
C LEU A 251 -10.59 11.84 3.14
N VAL A 252 -9.54 12.59 2.89
CA VAL A 252 -8.43 12.13 2.05
C VAL A 252 -7.41 11.33 2.84
N LEU A 253 -7.03 11.80 4.02
CA LEU A 253 -6.04 11.20 4.92
C LEU A 253 -6.69 10.84 6.25
N PRO A 254 -7.43 9.71 6.31
CA PRO A 254 -8.11 9.30 7.53
C PRO A 254 -7.14 8.85 8.64
N PHE A 255 -5.93 8.41 8.27
CA PHE A 255 -4.88 7.96 9.17
C PHE A 255 -3.60 8.75 8.94
N THR A 256 -3.05 9.35 9.98
CA THR A 256 -1.82 10.14 9.92
C THR A 256 -0.81 9.72 10.98
N LYS A 257 -1.27 9.36 12.18
CA LYS A 257 -0.43 9.03 13.33
C LYS A 257 0.34 7.73 13.12
N THR A 258 -0.37 6.65 12.85
CA THR A 258 0.22 5.32 12.63
C THR A 258 1.19 5.29 11.44
N PRO A 259 0.84 5.79 10.24
CA PRO A 259 1.78 5.86 9.11
C PRO A 259 3.04 6.65 9.42
N THR A 260 2.91 7.81 10.08
CA THR A 260 4.08 8.63 10.45
C THR A 260 5.01 7.88 11.40
N ASN A 261 4.46 7.18 12.40
CA ASN A 261 5.24 6.41 13.35
C ASN A 261 5.94 5.20 12.71
N VAL A 262 5.27 4.51 11.77
CA VAL A 262 5.86 3.40 10.99
C VAL A 262 7.07 3.88 10.17
N ILE A 263 6.91 4.97 9.43
CA ILE A 263 8.00 5.56 8.63
C ILE A 263 9.17 5.97 9.53
N ARG A 264 8.87 6.66 10.62
CA ARG A 264 9.87 7.14 11.55
C ARG A 264 10.66 6.01 12.19
N TYR A 265 10.00 4.90 12.50
CA TYR A 265 10.65 3.70 13.02
C TYR A 265 11.52 3.02 11.95
N GLY A 266 11.01 2.87 10.72
CA GLY A 266 11.79 2.32 9.59
C GLY A 266 13.05 3.15 9.30
N TRP A 267 12.99 4.46 9.43
CA TRP A 267 14.17 5.33 9.33
C TRP A 267 15.17 5.10 10.47
N LYS A 268 14.70 4.89 11.71
CA LYS A 268 15.57 4.53 12.83
C LYS A 268 16.31 3.22 12.58
N MET A 269 15.69 2.28 11.88
CA MET A 269 16.28 1.01 11.48
C MET A 269 17.19 1.10 10.24
N THR A 270 17.25 2.24 9.56
CA THR A 270 18.07 2.38 8.33
C THR A 270 19.37 3.11 8.66
N PRO A 271 20.51 2.40 8.76
CA PRO A 271 21.82 3.01 8.94
C PRO A 271 22.09 4.11 7.91
N GLY A 272 22.62 5.23 8.36
CA GLY A 272 22.81 6.44 7.55
C GLY A 272 21.62 7.41 7.61
N LEU A 273 20.38 6.94 7.47
CA LEU A 273 19.17 7.78 7.61
C LEU A 273 18.78 8.05 9.07
N ASN A 274 19.05 7.10 9.94
CA ASN A 274 18.73 7.20 11.37
C ASN A 274 19.40 8.41 12.04
N ILE A 275 20.63 8.75 11.66
CA ILE A 275 21.36 9.90 12.21
C ILE A 275 20.78 11.27 11.78
N VAL A 276 19.93 11.32 10.75
CA VAL A 276 19.22 12.56 10.36
C VAL A 276 18.18 12.94 11.42
N GLN A 277 17.60 11.97 12.12
CA GLN A 277 16.62 12.21 13.18
C GLN A 277 17.31 12.70 14.47
N ARG A 278 16.98 13.91 14.91
CA ARG A 278 17.54 14.49 16.15
C ARG A 278 17.32 13.57 17.36
N GLU A 279 16.10 13.06 17.53
CA GLU A 279 15.77 12.15 18.63
C GLU A 279 16.67 10.90 18.62
N TYR A 280 16.91 10.30 17.45
CA TYR A 280 17.76 9.11 17.34
C TYR A 280 19.21 9.42 17.75
N ARG A 281 19.75 10.58 17.35
CA ARG A 281 21.08 11.01 17.79
C ARG A 281 21.15 11.19 19.32
N GLU A 282 20.11 11.76 19.92
CA GLU A 282 20.04 11.93 21.38
C GLU A 282 19.96 10.57 22.10
N MET A 283 19.22 9.61 21.55
CA MET A 283 19.19 8.22 22.04
C MET A 283 20.59 7.56 21.95
N LEU A 284 21.22 7.62 20.79
CA LEU A 284 22.52 7.00 20.51
C LEU A 284 23.64 7.58 21.41
N LEU A 285 23.60 8.87 21.67
CA LEU A 285 24.52 9.57 22.58
C LEU A 285 24.21 9.33 24.07
N GLY A 286 23.19 8.54 24.41
CA GLY A 286 22.81 8.22 25.78
C GLY A 286 22.14 9.38 26.55
N LYS A 287 21.80 10.50 25.89
CA LYS A 287 21.13 11.66 26.52
C LYS A 287 19.72 11.34 27.02
N MET A 288 19.11 10.28 26.49
CA MET A 288 17.78 9.80 26.88
C MET A 288 17.86 8.55 27.80
N GLY A 289 19.02 8.29 28.38
CA GLY A 289 19.27 7.15 29.27
C GLY A 289 19.80 5.90 28.57
N LYS A 290 20.33 4.97 29.37
CA LYS A 290 21.02 3.76 28.89
C LYS A 290 20.10 2.80 28.14
N GLU A 291 18.84 2.67 28.54
CA GLU A 291 17.87 1.81 27.86
C GLU A 291 17.61 2.31 26.43
N MET A 292 17.40 3.62 26.27
CA MET A 292 17.19 4.22 24.96
C MET A 292 18.45 4.17 24.08
N GLN A 293 19.64 4.26 24.70
CA GLN A 293 20.91 4.08 24.01
C GLN A 293 21.03 2.64 23.47
N ALA A 294 20.79 1.64 24.31
CA ALA A 294 20.77 0.24 23.90
C ALA A 294 19.74 -0.01 22.78
N GLN A 295 18.57 0.60 22.90
CA GLN A 295 17.54 0.52 21.87
C GLN A 295 18.03 1.07 20.50
N ALA A 296 18.68 2.23 20.49
CA ALA A 296 19.19 2.85 19.26
C ALA A 296 20.30 2.00 18.61
N ILE A 297 21.25 1.50 19.41
CA ILE A 297 22.33 0.62 18.92
C ILE A 297 21.74 -0.67 18.34
N GLY A 298 20.77 -1.26 19.04
CA GLY A 298 20.11 -2.49 18.58
C GLY A 298 19.31 -2.29 17.30
N GLN A 299 18.59 -1.17 17.16
CA GLN A 299 17.89 -0.80 15.93
C GLN A 299 18.85 -0.67 14.74
N MET A 300 19.99 -0.01 14.95
CA MET A 300 21.01 0.13 13.92
C MET A 300 21.61 -1.23 13.53
N SER A 301 21.88 -2.09 14.52
CA SER A 301 22.44 -3.43 14.29
C SER A 301 21.47 -4.32 13.52
N LEU A 302 20.21 -4.35 13.91
CA LEU A 302 19.17 -5.13 13.24
C LEU A 302 18.89 -4.58 11.84
N GLY A 303 18.87 -3.25 11.69
CA GLY A 303 18.73 -2.59 10.40
C GLY A 303 19.89 -2.87 9.44
N ALA A 304 21.13 -2.87 9.94
CA ALA A 304 22.31 -3.24 9.16
C ALA A 304 22.25 -4.70 8.69
N LEU A 305 21.76 -5.61 9.54
CA LEU A 305 21.53 -7.01 9.18
C LEU A 305 20.49 -7.12 8.05
N PHE A 306 19.38 -6.39 8.15
CA PHE A 306 18.36 -6.37 7.10
C PHE A 306 18.87 -5.78 5.79
N MET A 307 19.60 -4.66 5.83
CA MET A 307 20.19 -4.07 4.63
C MET A 307 21.24 -4.98 3.99
N GLY A 308 22.10 -5.62 4.79
CA GLY A 308 23.07 -6.60 4.29
C GLY A 308 22.40 -7.82 3.64
N SER A 309 21.35 -8.34 4.27
CA SER A 309 20.54 -9.44 3.70
C SER A 309 19.85 -9.02 2.40
N ALA A 310 19.31 -7.79 2.36
CA ALA A 310 18.69 -7.25 1.16
C ALA A 310 19.72 -7.05 0.03
N ALA A 311 20.92 -6.55 0.35
CA ALA A 311 22.00 -6.37 -0.63
C ALA A 311 22.42 -7.71 -1.25
N TYR A 312 22.57 -8.76 -0.43
CA TYR A 312 22.87 -10.10 -0.91
C TYR A 312 21.78 -10.62 -1.86
N LEU A 313 20.50 -10.53 -1.45
CA LEU A 313 19.38 -10.98 -2.26
C LEU A 313 19.18 -10.15 -3.54
N ALA A 314 19.46 -8.84 -3.49
CA ALA A 314 19.37 -7.95 -4.63
C ALA A 314 20.46 -8.25 -5.67
N ALA A 315 21.70 -8.46 -5.21
CA ALA A 315 22.83 -8.81 -6.09
C ALA A 315 22.60 -10.13 -6.84
N ASP A 316 21.89 -11.07 -6.21
CA ASP A 316 21.51 -12.37 -6.82
C ASP A 316 20.16 -12.31 -7.59
N GLY A 317 19.57 -11.15 -7.75
CA GLY A 317 18.30 -10.97 -8.46
C GLY A 317 17.08 -11.62 -7.78
N GLN A 318 17.21 -11.95 -6.49
CA GLN A 318 16.16 -12.61 -5.71
C GLN A 318 15.15 -11.64 -5.09
N ILE A 319 15.35 -10.33 -5.21
CA ILE A 319 14.35 -9.32 -4.83
C ILE A 319 14.17 -8.27 -5.91
N THR A 320 12.99 -7.67 -5.95
CA THR A 320 12.64 -6.57 -6.85
C THR A 320 12.58 -5.26 -6.10
N GLY A 321 13.00 -4.18 -6.73
CA GLY A 321 12.76 -2.81 -6.26
C GLY A 321 11.38 -2.28 -6.67
N GLY A 322 11.22 -0.97 -6.67
CA GLY A 322 9.95 -0.30 -7.02
C GLY A 322 9.57 -0.36 -8.49
N GLY A 323 10.48 -0.77 -9.37
CA GLY A 323 10.28 -0.87 -10.82
C GLY A 323 10.25 0.48 -11.55
N PRO A 324 9.80 0.49 -12.81
CA PRO A 324 9.79 1.68 -13.65
C PRO A 324 9.01 2.85 -13.06
N LYS A 325 9.44 4.09 -13.37
CA LYS A 325 8.72 5.31 -12.99
C LYS A 325 7.46 5.53 -13.82
N ASP A 326 7.48 5.11 -15.10
CA ASP A 326 6.30 5.22 -15.97
C ASP A 326 5.18 4.30 -15.46
N PRO A 327 4.02 4.86 -15.06
CA PRO A 327 2.90 4.07 -14.54
C PRO A 327 2.35 3.07 -15.57
N LYS A 328 2.40 3.38 -16.87
CA LYS A 328 1.92 2.49 -17.93
C LYS A 328 2.85 1.28 -18.06
N LEU A 329 4.15 1.53 -18.15
CA LEU A 329 5.16 0.47 -18.22
C LEU A 329 5.11 -0.42 -16.96
N LYS A 330 4.95 0.18 -15.77
CA LYS A 330 4.78 -0.56 -14.52
C LYS A 330 3.52 -1.44 -14.52
N GLN A 331 2.40 -0.95 -15.08
CA GLN A 331 1.18 -1.75 -15.20
C GLN A 331 1.35 -2.95 -16.15
N GLU A 332 2.00 -2.75 -17.30
CA GLU A 332 2.31 -3.83 -18.24
C GLU A 332 3.23 -4.88 -17.60
N LEU A 333 4.24 -4.42 -16.85
CA LEU A 333 5.14 -5.29 -16.10
C LEU A 333 4.38 -6.11 -15.02
N MET A 334 3.46 -5.48 -14.27
CA MET A 334 2.64 -6.18 -13.28
C MET A 334 1.64 -7.17 -13.93
N ALA A 335 1.24 -6.95 -15.18
CA ALA A 335 0.38 -7.89 -15.91
C ALA A 335 1.06 -9.24 -16.14
N THR A 336 2.40 -9.29 -16.22
CA THR A 336 3.19 -10.53 -16.36
C THR A 336 3.39 -11.31 -15.04
N GLY A 337 2.70 -10.92 -13.97
CA GLY A 337 2.88 -11.53 -12.64
C GLY A 337 3.96 -10.87 -11.78
N TRP A 338 4.79 -10.00 -12.32
CA TRP A 338 5.81 -9.26 -11.56
C TRP A 338 5.17 -8.39 -10.47
N LYS A 339 5.84 -8.30 -9.32
CA LYS A 339 5.43 -7.40 -8.22
C LYS A 339 6.59 -6.52 -7.76
N PRO A 340 6.33 -5.24 -7.43
CA PRO A 340 7.32 -4.40 -6.78
C PRO A 340 7.56 -4.86 -5.34
N TYR A 341 8.78 -4.68 -4.88
CA TYR A 341 9.22 -5.02 -3.52
C TYR A 341 8.83 -6.44 -3.13
N ALA A 342 9.21 -7.39 -3.95
CA ALA A 342 8.89 -8.81 -3.80
C ALA A 342 10.15 -9.68 -3.82
N LYS A 343 10.11 -10.77 -3.05
CA LYS A 343 11.07 -11.86 -3.19
C LYS A 343 10.72 -12.68 -4.42
N VAL A 344 11.72 -12.94 -5.25
CA VAL A 344 11.61 -13.72 -6.48
C VAL A 344 12.06 -15.15 -6.21
N ARG A 345 11.26 -16.12 -6.65
CA ARG A 345 11.62 -17.53 -6.72
C ARG A 345 11.44 -18.02 -8.15
N VAL A 346 12.45 -18.62 -8.71
CA VAL A 346 12.37 -19.31 -10.00
C VAL A 346 11.88 -20.75 -9.73
N ASN A 347 10.81 -21.15 -10.39
CA ASN A 347 10.22 -22.48 -10.28
C ASN A 347 10.93 -23.45 -11.23
N GLU A 348 10.67 -24.76 -11.07
CA GLU A 348 11.28 -25.82 -11.91
C GLU A 348 10.92 -25.70 -13.40
N ASP A 349 9.73 -25.17 -13.70
CA ASP A 349 9.26 -24.91 -15.07
C ASP A 349 9.80 -23.59 -15.66
N GLY A 350 10.66 -22.88 -14.94
CA GLY A 350 11.22 -21.58 -15.34
C GLY A 350 10.33 -20.39 -15.09
N THR A 351 9.08 -20.58 -14.64
CA THR A 351 8.22 -19.45 -14.20
C THR A 351 8.77 -18.79 -12.94
N LYS A 352 8.43 -17.51 -12.73
CA LYS A 352 8.83 -16.76 -11.53
C LYS A 352 7.65 -16.56 -10.61
N THR A 353 7.84 -16.86 -9.33
CA THR A 353 6.90 -16.54 -8.25
C THR A 353 7.41 -15.34 -7.48
N PHE A 354 6.52 -14.36 -7.27
CA PHE A 354 6.82 -13.11 -6.56
C PHE A 354 6.03 -13.06 -5.26
N THR A 355 6.75 -12.97 -4.13
CA THR A 355 6.16 -12.81 -2.79
C THR A 355 6.40 -11.40 -2.31
N GLU A 356 5.33 -10.57 -2.24
CA GLU A 356 5.41 -9.16 -1.88
C GLU A 356 5.83 -8.99 -0.41
N PHE A 357 6.97 -8.29 -0.17
CA PHE A 357 7.40 -7.88 1.16
C PHE A 357 7.15 -6.38 1.43
N GLY A 358 6.89 -5.59 0.41
CA GLY A 358 6.80 -4.12 0.49
C GLY A 358 5.76 -3.56 1.45
N ARG A 359 4.86 -4.41 1.96
CA ARG A 359 3.84 -4.03 2.95
C ARG A 359 4.18 -4.42 4.38
N PHE A 360 5.26 -5.17 4.60
CA PHE A 360 5.70 -5.59 5.94
C PHE A 360 6.57 -4.51 6.60
N ASP A 361 6.02 -3.31 6.75
CA ASP A 361 6.68 -2.23 7.45
C ASP A 361 6.75 -2.54 8.97
N PRO A 362 7.81 -2.10 9.65
CA PRO A 362 8.87 -1.21 9.18
C PRO A 362 10.05 -1.90 8.47
N VAL A 363 10.09 -3.23 8.43
CA VAL A 363 11.21 -4.02 7.86
C VAL A 363 11.34 -3.79 6.35
N ALA A 364 10.19 -3.62 5.67
CA ALA A 364 10.18 -3.36 4.22
C ALA A 364 10.91 -2.06 3.81
N ILE A 365 11.09 -1.10 4.72
CA ILE A 365 11.75 0.17 4.41
C ILE A 365 13.25 -0.05 4.12
N PRO A 366 14.08 -0.60 5.04
CA PRO A 366 15.48 -0.85 4.73
C PRO A 366 15.70 -1.84 3.58
N PHE A 367 14.88 -2.87 3.45
CA PHE A 367 14.94 -3.80 2.30
C PHE A 367 14.67 -3.10 0.97
N GLY A 368 13.62 -2.31 0.90
CA GLY A 368 13.23 -1.66 -0.33
C GLY A 368 14.19 -0.57 -0.77
N ILE A 369 14.82 0.17 0.19
CA ILE A 369 15.86 1.14 -0.11
C ILE A 369 17.04 0.47 -0.81
N VAL A 370 17.47 -0.69 -0.30
CA VAL A 370 18.58 -1.43 -0.91
C VAL A 370 18.21 -1.97 -2.29
N ALA A 371 17.00 -2.51 -2.44
CA ALA A 371 16.52 -3.00 -3.73
C ALA A 371 16.43 -1.88 -4.79
N ASP A 372 15.91 -0.70 -4.42
CA ASP A 372 15.85 0.46 -5.32
C ASP A 372 17.24 1.02 -5.65
N LEU A 373 18.16 1.00 -4.67
CA LEU A 373 19.54 1.41 -4.90
C LEU A 373 20.25 0.47 -5.90
N GLN A 374 20.03 -0.84 -5.77
CA GLN A 374 20.57 -1.83 -6.71
C GLN A 374 20.00 -1.63 -8.12
N ASP A 375 18.67 -1.41 -8.24
CA ASP A 375 18.04 -1.08 -9.53
C ASP A 375 18.66 0.19 -10.15
N ALA A 376 18.93 1.21 -9.33
CA ALA A 376 19.54 2.45 -9.78
C ALA A 376 20.98 2.23 -10.24
N LEU A 377 21.82 1.52 -9.46
CA LEU A 377 23.20 1.21 -9.80
C LEU A 377 23.31 0.37 -11.08
N HIS A 378 22.43 -0.64 -11.24
CA HIS A 378 22.42 -1.46 -12.46
C HIS A 378 22.13 -0.63 -13.72
N ASN A 379 21.39 0.45 -13.61
CA ASN A 379 21.12 1.36 -14.71
C ASN A 379 22.28 2.36 -14.95
N LEU A 380 23.15 2.60 -13.95
CA LEU A 380 24.32 3.49 -14.06
C LEU A 380 25.51 2.83 -14.74
N ASP A 381 25.74 1.54 -14.51
CA ASP A 381 26.82 0.76 -15.16
C ASP A 381 26.77 0.79 -16.70
N LYS A 382 25.69 1.34 -17.27
CA LYS A 382 25.49 1.51 -18.72
C LYS A 382 25.90 2.89 -19.26
N SER A 383 26.38 3.81 -18.42
CA SER A 383 26.82 5.16 -18.80
C SER A 383 28.21 5.46 -18.26
N GLU A 384 29.20 5.47 -19.14
CA GLU A 384 30.63 5.75 -18.84
C GLU A 384 30.88 7.27 -18.63
N THR A 385 30.34 7.96 -17.65
CA THR A 385 30.66 9.38 -17.40
C THR A 385 30.90 9.70 -15.93
N SER A 386 31.80 10.66 -15.68
CA SER A 386 32.31 11.12 -14.37
C SER A 386 31.31 11.68 -13.35
N ASP A 387 30.04 11.66 -13.67
CA ASP A 387 28.94 12.07 -12.79
C ASP A 387 28.41 10.93 -11.89
N GLU A 388 29.17 9.84 -11.76
CA GLU A 388 28.78 8.60 -11.04
C GLU A 388 28.44 8.85 -9.56
N VAL A 389 29.12 9.77 -8.90
CA VAL A 389 28.85 10.10 -7.48
C VAL A 389 27.57 10.90 -7.34
N GLU A 390 27.32 11.88 -8.20
CA GLU A 390 26.05 12.63 -8.22
C GLU A 390 24.87 11.74 -8.60
N ALA A 391 25.08 10.86 -9.56
CA ALA A 391 24.08 9.88 -9.98
C ALA A 391 23.78 8.85 -8.86
N ALA A 392 24.77 8.38 -8.11
CA ALA A 392 24.59 7.50 -6.96
C ALA A 392 23.84 8.19 -5.82
N ILE A 393 24.17 9.45 -5.51
CA ILE A 393 23.45 10.27 -4.53
C ILE A 393 22.01 10.53 -5.01
N GLY A 394 21.84 10.91 -6.27
CA GLY A 394 20.52 11.10 -6.89
C GLY A 394 19.71 9.80 -6.91
N GLY A 395 20.34 8.66 -7.18
CA GLY A 395 19.75 7.33 -7.11
C GLY A 395 19.25 6.99 -5.70
N THR A 396 20.06 7.26 -4.69
CA THR A 396 19.67 7.04 -3.27
C THR A 396 18.49 7.91 -2.86
N LEU A 397 18.51 9.21 -3.20
CA LEU A 397 17.40 10.12 -2.93
C LEU A 397 16.12 9.69 -3.68
N LEU A 398 16.27 9.21 -4.91
CA LEU A 398 15.17 8.69 -5.70
C LEU A 398 14.60 7.39 -5.11
N ALA A 399 15.45 6.48 -4.65
CA ALA A 399 15.04 5.26 -3.97
C ALA A 399 14.23 5.57 -2.71
N LEU A 400 14.69 6.54 -1.92
CA LEU A 400 13.96 7.04 -0.76
C LEU A 400 12.59 7.61 -1.14
N ALA A 401 12.53 8.47 -2.15
CA ALA A 401 11.28 9.06 -2.62
C ALA A 401 10.30 7.97 -3.12
N LYS A 402 10.78 6.98 -3.87
CA LYS A 402 9.98 5.84 -4.35
C LYS A 402 9.43 5.00 -3.19
N GLN A 403 10.24 4.73 -2.18
CA GLN A 403 9.80 3.99 -1.00
C GLN A 403 8.63 4.67 -0.30
N PHE A 404 8.66 6.00 -0.15
CA PHE A 404 7.55 6.73 0.45
C PHE A 404 6.31 6.74 -0.43
N THR A 405 6.46 7.05 -1.72
CA THR A 405 5.30 7.12 -2.64
C THR A 405 4.66 5.77 -2.91
N SER A 406 5.40 4.67 -2.72
CA SER A 406 4.87 3.31 -2.93
C SER A 406 4.00 2.80 -1.78
N LYS A 407 4.06 3.43 -0.60
CA LYS A 407 3.31 2.97 0.58
C LYS A 407 1.82 3.25 0.45
N SER A 408 1.00 2.22 0.57
CA SER A 408 -0.45 2.28 0.38
C SER A 408 -1.15 3.30 1.29
N TYR A 409 -0.63 3.51 2.50
CA TYR A 409 -1.16 4.48 3.46
C TYR A 409 -0.79 5.93 3.14
N LEU A 410 0.20 6.16 2.25
CA LEU A 410 0.56 7.49 1.74
C LEU A 410 -0.05 7.79 0.37
N LEU A 411 -0.60 6.79 -0.32
CA LEU A 411 -1.25 6.98 -1.63
C LEU A 411 -2.35 8.04 -1.58
N GLY A 412 -3.12 8.08 -0.48
CA GLY A 412 -4.12 9.13 -0.26
C GLY A 412 -3.50 10.54 -0.22
N ALA A 413 -2.36 10.71 0.46
CA ALA A 413 -1.65 11.99 0.53
C ALA A 413 -1.10 12.40 -0.83
N THR A 414 -0.47 11.47 -1.54
CA THR A 414 0.10 11.70 -2.87
C THR A 414 -0.98 12.05 -3.88
N GLN A 415 -2.08 11.29 -3.91
CA GLN A 415 -3.22 11.55 -4.78
C GLN A 415 -3.89 12.90 -4.52
N THR A 416 -3.93 13.34 -3.26
CA THR A 416 -4.46 14.66 -2.90
C THR A 416 -3.54 15.77 -3.35
N MET A 417 -2.24 15.60 -3.13
CA MET A 417 -1.25 16.57 -3.57
C MET A 417 -1.27 16.71 -5.10
N GLU A 418 -1.36 15.59 -5.81
CA GLU A 418 -1.51 15.56 -7.26
C GLU A 418 -2.83 16.17 -7.74
N ALA A 419 -3.95 15.93 -7.03
CA ALA A 419 -5.25 16.53 -7.37
C ALA A 419 -5.31 18.04 -7.05
N LEU A 420 -4.53 18.53 -6.08
CA LEU A 420 -4.37 19.96 -5.81
C LEU A 420 -3.48 20.64 -6.85
N MET A 421 -2.51 19.92 -7.43
CA MET A 421 -1.61 20.44 -8.46
C MET A 421 -2.23 20.39 -9.86
N ASP A 422 -3.12 19.44 -10.15
CA ASP A 422 -3.84 19.29 -11.43
C ASP A 422 -5.29 18.80 -11.18
N PRO A 423 -6.19 19.74 -10.81
CA PRO A 423 -7.57 19.41 -10.46
C PRO A 423 -8.39 18.84 -11.62
N GLU A 424 -8.20 19.32 -12.84
CA GLU A 424 -9.04 18.95 -13.98
C GLU A 424 -8.75 17.53 -14.49
N ALA A 425 -7.48 17.14 -14.58
CA ALA A 425 -7.10 15.82 -15.08
C ALA A 425 -7.35 14.68 -14.07
N ARG A 426 -7.37 14.97 -12.76
CA ARG A 426 -7.37 13.95 -11.71
C ARG A 426 -8.67 13.84 -10.91
N LEU A 427 -9.54 14.83 -10.94
CA LEU A 427 -10.78 14.82 -10.14
C LEU A 427 -11.69 13.63 -10.51
N SER A 428 -11.79 13.28 -11.78
CA SER A 428 -12.62 12.16 -12.26
C SER A 428 -12.06 10.79 -11.84
N SER A 429 -10.73 10.60 -11.88
CA SER A 429 -10.11 9.33 -11.53
C SER A 429 -10.02 9.11 -10.02
N THR A 430 -9.67 10.15 -9.26
CA THR A 430 -9.58 10.11 -7.79
C THR A 430 -10.96 10.08 -7.15
N GLY A 431 -11.93 10.84 -7.69
CA GLY A 431 -13.30 10.88 -7.20
C GLY A 431 -13.99 9.52 -7.24
N GLY A 432 -13.84 8.77 -8.35
CA GLY A 432 -14.46 7.44 -8.45
C GLY A 432 -13.90 6.42 -7.45
N ASN A 433 -12.59 6.42 -7.20
CA ASN A 433 -11.97 5.56 -6.18
C ASN A 433 -12.40 5.98 -4.77
N MET A 434 -12.56 7.28 -4.54
CA MET A 434 -13.04 7.81 -3.28
C MET A 434 -14.49 7.38 -3.02
N ILE A 435 -15.39 7.50 -4.00
CA ILE A 435 -16.79 7.06 -3.88
C ILE A 435 -16.88 5.55 -3.59
N ALA A 436 -16.13 4.72 -4.33
CA ALA A 436 -16.07 3.28 -4.09
C ALA A 436 -15.60 2.93 -2.66
N SER A 437 -14.81 3.79 -2.02
CA SER A 437 -14.36 3.58 -0.63
C SER A 437 -15.43 3.83 0.43
N PHE A 438 -16.57 4.42 0.07
CA PHE A 438 -17.73 4.55 0.97
C PHE A 438 -18.63 3.32 0.97
N ILE A 439 -18.44 2.37 0.04
CA ILE A 439 -19.19 1.11 0.04
C ILE A 439 -18.69 0.28 1.23
N PRO A 440 -19.59 -0.15 2.15
CA PRO A 440 -19.20 -0.99 3.27
C PRO A 440 -18.44 -2.23 2.79
N TYR A 441 -17.33 -2.56 3.46
CA TYR A 441 -16.50 -3.71 3.12
C TYR A 441 -15.86 -3.67 1.72
N SER A 442 -15.75 -2.51 1.06
CA SER A 442 -15.24 -2.44 -0.32
C SER A 442 -13.83 -3.03 -0.49
N ALA A 443 -12.95 -2.92 0.51
CA ALA A 443 -11.63 -3.54 0.45
C ALA A 443 -11.71 -5.07 0.59
N ALA A 444 -12.59 -5.59 1.45
CA ALA A 444 -12.85 -7.03 1.57
C ALA A 444 -13.46 -7.57 0.27
N MET A 445 -14.48 -6.90 -0.25
CA MET A 445 -15.14 -7.29 -1.51
C MET A 445 -14.14 -7.41 -2.66
N ARG A 446 -13.25 -6.42 -2.83
CA ARG A 446 -12.20 -6.47 -3.88
C ARG A 446 -11.21 -7.62 -3.69
N GLN A 447 -10.89 -7.98 -2.44
CA GLN A 447 -9.93 -9.07 -2.17
C GLN A 447 -10.58 -10.45 -2.26
N LEU A 448 -11.87 -10.57 -1.95
CA LEU A 448 -12.63 -11.81 -1.93
C LEU A 448 -13.50 -12.02 -3.20
N ASN A 449 -13.52 -11.05 -4.12
CA ASN A 449 -14.25 -11.19 -5.38
C ASN A 449 -13.69 -12.35 -6.20
N ASP A 450 -14.54 -13.21 -6.72
CA ASP A 450 -14.18 -14.36 -7.58
C ASP A 450 -13.82 -13.95 -9.03
N ASP A 451 -13.97 -12.66 -9.35
CA ASP A 451 -13.58 -12.15 -10.67
C ASP A 451 -12.05 -12.18 -10.83
N ASP A 452 -11.60 -13.04 -11.71
CA ASP A 452 -10.17 -13.25 -11.97
C ASP A 452 -9.54 -12.17 -12.85
N TYR A 453 -10.35 -11.34 -13.51
CA TYR A 453 -9.85 -10.39 -14.49
C TYR A 453 -9.81 -8.95 -13.98
N MET A 454 -8.78 -8.22 -14.41
CA MET A 454 -8.73 -6.78 -14.24
C MET A 454 -9.79 -6.12 -15.13
N ARG A 455 -10.61 -5.23 -14.55
CA ARG A 455 -11.67 -4.52 -15.27
C ARG A 455 -11.21 -3.14 -15.75
N GLU A 456 -11.68 -2.72 -16.90
CA GLU A 456 -11.39 -1.41 -17.48
C GLU A 456 -12.47 -0.39 -17.08
N ALA A 457 -12.50 -0.05 -15.78
CA ALA A 457 -13.45 0.90 -15.23
C ALA A 457 -13.12 2.34 -15.68
N ARG A 458 -13.99 2.94 -16.51
CA ARG A 458 -13.80 4.27 -17.13
C ARG A 458 -14.61 5.34 -16.43
N SER A 459 -15.85 5.02 -16.08
CA SER A 459 -16.76 5.91 -15.35
C SER A 459 -16.70 5.70 -13.85
N MET A 460 -17.29 6.62 -13.08
CA MET A 460 -17.50 6.42 -11.63
C MET A 460 -18.38 5.20 -11.36
N ALA A 461 -19.40 4.98 -12.20
CA ALA A 461 -20.28 3.81 -12.08
C ALA A 461 -19.50 2.51 -12.29
N ASP A 462 -18.63 2.44 -13.31
CA ASP A 462 -17.79 1.25 -13.55
C ASP A 462 -16.90 0.92 -12.35
N LYS A 463 -16.34 1.94 -11.68
CA LYS A 463 -15.48 1.75 -10.50
C LYS A 463 -16.25 1.18 -9.32
N VAL A 464 -17.49 1.60 -9.14
CA VAL A 464 -18.39 1.05 -8.14
C VAL A 464 -18.76 -0.40 -8.50
N LEU A 465 -19.20 -0.65 -9.74
CA LEU A 465 -19.57 -1.99 -10.22
C LEU A 465 -18.39 -2.96 -10.14
N ALA A 466 -17.18 -2.53 -10.57
CA ALA A 466 -15.97 -3.35 -10.48
C ALA A 466 -15.55 -3.71 -9.03
N THR A 467 -16.11 -3.03 -8.02
CA THR A 467 -15.82 -3.30 -6.61
C THR A 467 -16.75 -4.35 -6.03
N VAL A 468 -17.97 -4.48 -6.55
CA VAL A 468 -19.02 -5.34 -5.98
C VAL A 468 -18.97 -6.72 -6.65
N PRO A 469 -18.82 -7.83 -5.88
CA PRO A 469 -18.87 -9.19 -6.42
C PRO A 469 -20.15 -9.45 -7.20
N GLY A 470 -20.04 -10.15 -8.33
CA GLY A 470 -21.16 -10.44 -9.22
C GLY A 470 -21.60 -9.30 -10.14
N LEU A 471 -21.24 -8.03 -9.83
CA LEU A 471 -21.49 -6.90 -10.73
C LEU A 471 -20.25 -6.51 -11.56
N SER A 472 -19.07 -6.92 -11.13
CA SER A 472 -17.80 -6.63 -11.82
C SER A 472 -17.73 -7.19 -13.23
N GLU A 473 -18.39 -8.32 -13.49
CA GLU A 473 -18.46 -8.94 -14.82
C GLU A 473 -19.17 -8.07 -15.87
N GLY A 474 -20.03 -7.15 -15.44
CA GLY A 474 -20.67 -6.15 -16.31
C GLY A 474 -19.72 -5.05 -16.80
N VAL A 475 -18.54 -4.92 -16.20
CA VAL A 475 -17.50 -3.96 -16.62
C VAL A 475 -16.55 -4.66 -17.60
N PRO A 476 -16.19 -4.04 -18.76
CA PRO A 476 -15.30 -4.65 -19.74
C PRO A 476 -13.98 -5.13 -19.13
N ALA A 477 -13.50 -6.29 -19.56
CA ALA A 477 -12.20 -6.80 -19.16
C ALA A 477 -11.06 -5.96 -19.77
N ARG A 478 -9.96 -5.88 -19.07
CA ARG A 478 -8.73 -5.25 -19.55
C ARG A 478 -7.82 -6.31 -20.16
N TYR A 479 -7.30 -6.04 -21.36
CA TYR A 479 -6.42 -6.95 -22.09
C TYR A 479 -4.99 -6.42 -22.13
N ASP A 480 -4.03 -7.33 -22.26
CA ASP A 480 -2.62 -7.04 -22.48
C ASP A 480 -2.31 -6.64 -23.94
N ALA A 481 -1.03 -6.49 -24.28
CA ALA A 481 -0.59 -6.15 -25.64
C ALA A 481 -0.82 -7.28 -26.66
N PHE A 482 -1.06 -8.51 -26.19
CA PHE A 482 -1.25 -9.71 -27.00
C PHE A 482 -2.70 -10.16 -27.10
N GLY A 483 -3.63 -9.39 -26.48
CA GLY A 483 -5.06 -9.65 -26.53
C GLY A 483 -5.53 -10.77 -25.60
N GLU A 484 -4.77 -11.04 -24.54
CA GLU A 484 -5.20 -11.91 -23.44
C GLU A 484 -5.74 -11.04 -22.28
N PRO A 485 -6.82 -11.47 -21.60
CA PRO A 485 -7.34 -10.74 -20.46
C PRO A 485 -6.34 -10.74 -19.31
N ILE A 486 -6.09 -9.57 -18.71
CA ILE A 486 -5.13 -9.45 -17.60
C ILE A 486 -5.75 -10.05 -16.34
N VAL A 487 -5.09 -11.06 -15.77
CA VAL A 487 -5.50 -11.71 -14.53
C VAL A 487 -5.21 -10.83 -13.33
N MET A 488 -6.19 -10.66 -12.43
CA MET A 488 -6.05 -9.90 -11.21
C MET A 488 -5.39 -10.75 -10.11
N ARG A 489 -4.17 -10.39 -9.75
CA ARG A 489 -3.39 -11.12 -8.75
C ARG A 489 -3.60 -10.54 -7.36
N LYS A 490 -4.59 -11.06 -6.62
CA LYS A 490 -5.11 -10.49 -5.36
C LYS A 490 -4.27 -10.81 -4.12
N GLY A 491 -3.46 -11.86 -4.14
CA GLY A 491 -2.68 -12.35 -2.99
C GLY A 491 -1.42 -11.54 -2.67
N LEU A 492 -0.68 -11.99 -1.66
CA LEU A 492 0.68 -11.53 -1.35
C LEU A 492 1.71 -12.06 -2.35
N TRP A 493 1.38 -13.15 -3.03
CA TRP A 493 2.21 -13.80 -4.06
C TRP A 493 1.50 -13.81 -5.41
N SER A 494 2.26 -13.87 -6.47
CA SER A 494 1.81 -14.03 -7.84
C SER A 494 2.87 -14.78 -8.62
N SER A 495 2.47 -15.43 -9.72
CA SER A 495 3.38 -16.13 -10.62
C SER A 495 3.23 -15.62 -12.04
N SER A 496 4.27 -15.75 -12.85
CA SER A 496 4.18 -15.66 -14.30
C SER A 496 3.34 -16.83 -14.83
N ASP A 497 2.57 -16.58 -15.89
CA ASP A 497 1.74 -17.61 -16.52
C ASP A 497 2.51 -18.35 -17.64
N ASP A 498 3.46 -17.64 -18.28
CA ASP A 498 4.32 -18.17 -19.34
C ASP A 498 5.79 -17.88 -19.00
N ALA A 499 6.59 -18.94 -18.80
CA ALA A 499 8.00 -18.84 -18.46
C ALA A 499 8.85 -18.13 -19.52
N VAL A 500 8.44 -18.15 -20.78
CA VAL A 500 9.19 -17.57 -21.88
C VAL A 500 8.72 -16.16 -22.20
N LEU A 501 7.41 -15.98 -22.39
CA LEU A 501 6.84 -14.70 -22.81
C LEU A 501 6.90 -13.68 -21.67
N ASP A 502 6.43 -14.03 -20.48
CA ASP A 502 6.37 -13.12 -19.35
C ASP A 502 7.76 -12.69 -18.90
N ILE A 503 8.73 -13.63 -18.88
CA ILE A 503 10.11 -13.31 -18.51
C ILE A 503 10.75 -12.38 -19.53
N GLU A 504 10.52 -12.60 -20.85
CA GLU A 504 11.03 -11.69 -21.88
C GLU A 504 10.37 -10.30 -21.80
N MET A 505 9.07 -10.23 -21.51
CA MET A 505 8.39 -8.95 -21.28
C MET A 505 8.91 -8.22 -20.04
N GLN A 506 9.17 -8.97 -18.95
CA GLN A 506 9.82 -8.41 -17.75
C GLN A 506 11.21 -7.86 -18.07
N ARG A 507 12.01 -8.61 -18.82
CA ARG A 507 13.35 -8.19 -19.25
C ARG A 507 13.29 -6.90 -20.09
N LEU A 508 12.44 -6.85 -21.11
CA LEU A 508 12.27 -5.66 -21.94
C LEU A 508 11.82 -4.45 -21.12
N ALA A 509 10.88 -4.64 -20.19
CA ALA A 509 10.39 -3.56 -19.34
C ALA A 509 11.49 -3.01 -18.41
N LEU A 510 12.31 -3.89 -17.81
CA LEU A 510 13.29 -3.52 -16.81
C LEU A 510 14.62 -3.05 -17.42
N GLU A 511 15.07 -3.70 -18.50
CA GLU A 511 16.37 -3.41 -19.10
C GLU A 511 16.31 -2.33 -20.21
N SER A 512 15.27 -2.36 -21.05
CA SER A 512 15.11 -1.39 -22.14
C SER A 512 14.10 -0.27 -21.85
N GLY A 513 13.39 -0.37 -20.73
CA GLY A 513 12.35 0.61 -20.36
C GLY A 513 11.14 0.61 -21.27
N ARG A 514 10.90 -0.45 -22.03
CA ARG A 514 9.89 -0.51 -23.11
C ARG A 514 9.24 -1.87 -23.20
N THR A 515 7.98 -1.89 -23.60
CA THR A 515 7.19 -3.11 -23.86
C THR A 515 6.33 -2.94 -25.11
N PRO A 516 5.83 -4.04 -25.72
CA PRO A 516 4.80 -3.94 -26.73
C PRO A 516 3.59 -3.18 -26.20
N VAL A 517 3.11 -2.22 -26.99
CA VAL A 517 1.99 -1.35 -26.59
C VAL A 517 0.66 -2.05 -26.84
N ARG A 518 -0.30 -1.89 -25.93
CA ARG A 518 -1.71 -2.32 -26.10
C ARG A 518 -2.34 -1.69 -27.34
N VAL A 519 -3.44 -2.28 -27.83
CA VAL A 519 -4.16 -1.73 -28.97
C VAL A 519 -4.70 -0.33 -28.64
N ASN A 520 -4.59 0.59 -29.61
CA ASN A 520 -5.14 1.92 -29.46
C ASN A 520 -6.68 1.86 -29.54
N PRO A 521 -7.42 2.47 -28.61
CA PRO A 521 -8.88 2.55 -28.70
C PRO A 521 -9.37 3.40 -29.88
N SER A 522 -8.59 4.38 -30.32
CA SER A 522 -8.94 5.22 -31.47
C SER A 522 -8.47 4.57 -32.77
N VAL A 523 -9.40 4.15 -33.60
CA VAL A 523 -9.13 3.50 -34.87
C VAL A 523 -10.08 4.05 -35.95
N GLY A 524 -9.53 4.50 -37.08
CA GLY A 524 -10.34 5.05 -38.17
C GLY A 524 -11.09 6.33 -37.81
N GLY A 525 -10.56 7.12 -36.87
CA GLY A 525 -11.13 8.40 -36.43
C GLY A 525 -12.19 8.27 -35.32
N ILE A 526 -12.61 7.05 -34.96
CA ILE A 526 -13.57 6.83 -33.88
C ILE A 526 -12.89 6.24 -32.64
N ASP A 527 -13.39 6.57 -31.46
CA ASP A 527 -13.05 5.88 -30.21
C ASP A 527 -13.96 4.67 -30.04
N LEU A 528 -13.38 3.47 -30.17
CA LEU A 528 -14.13 2.22 -30.07
C LEU A 528 -14.72 1.98 -28.67
N ARG A 529 -14.26 2.72 -27.67
CA ARG A 529 -14.78 2.66 -26.30
C ARG A 529 -16.22 3.18 -26.21
N ASP A 530 -16.58 4.10 -27.09
CA ASP A 530 -17.89 4.73 -27.14
C ASP A 530 -18.85 4.01 -28.09
N VAL A 531 -18.41 2.91 -28.71
CA VAL A 531 -19.21 2.14 -29.66
C VAL A 531 -19.67 0.82 -29.05
N THR A 532 -21.00 0.63 -29.02
CA THR A 532 -21.62 -0.66 -28.67
C THR A 532 -21.91 -1.43 -29.95
N MET A 533 -21.52 -2.70 -29.99
CA MET A 533 -21.76 -3.61 -31.12
C MET A 533 -23.21 -4.11 -31.14
N SER A 534 -23.63 -4.70 -32.26
CA SER A 534 -24.97 -5.28 -32.43
C SER A 534 -25.31 -6.39 -31.43
N ASN A 535 -24.30 -7.05 -30.84
CA ASN A 535 -24.46 -8.06 -29.81
C ASN A 535 -24.43 -7.51 -28.36
N GLY A 536 -24.46 -6.18 -28.19
CA GLY A 536 -24.42 -5.51 -26.91
C GLY A 536 -23.03 -5.38 -26.26
N LYS A 537 -21.97 -5.94 -26.84
CA LYS A 537 -20.61 -5.82 -26.32
C LYS A 537 -19.96 -4.49 -26.70
N ASN A 538 -19.01 -4.05 -25.87
CA ASN A 538 -18.18 -2.89 -26.20
C ASN A 538 -17.23 -3.20 -27.36
N ALA A 539 -17.17 -2.34 -28.36
CA ALA A 539 -16.36 -2.56 -29.56
C ALA A 539 -14.86 -2.56 -29.27
N TYR A 540 -14.38 -1.79 -28.28
CA TYR A 540 -12.98 -1.79 -27.90
C TYR A 540 -12.57 -3.09 -27.18
N GLU A 541 -13.42 -3.61 -26.28
CA GLU A 541 -13.18 -4.90 -25.64
C GLU A 541 -13.05 -6.02 -26.67
N GLU A 542 -14.00 -6.08 -27.61
CA GLU A 542 -13.96 -7.09 -28.66
C GLU A 542 -12.74 -6.90 -29.59
N TYR A 543 -12.34 -5.65 -29.89
CA TYR A 543 -11.13 -5.38 -30.67
C TYR A 543 -9.86 -5.87 -29.96
N GLN A 544 -9.75 -5.66 -28.64
CA GLN A 544 -8.63 -6.17 -27.85
C GLN A 544 -8.58 -7.70 -27.93
N ARG A 545 -9.70 -8.38 -27.68
CA ARG A 545 -9.82 -9.84 -27.75
C ARG A 545 -9.46 -10.39 -29.13
N LEU A 546 -10.00 -9.79 -30.19
CA LEU A 546 -9.71 -10.19 -31.58
C LEU A 546 -8.24 -9.93 -31.95
N SER A 547 -7.59 -8.95 -31.34
CA SER A 547 -6.17 -8.66 -31.58
C SER A 547 -5.26 -9.78 -31.05
N GLY A 548 -5.73 -10.57 -30.08
CA GLY A 548 -5.06 -11.79 -29.66
C GLY A 548 -5.43 -13.02 -30.52
N LYS A 549 -6.69 -13.11 -30.94
CA LYS A 549 -7.18 -14.23 -31.76
C LYS A 549 -8.27 -13.76 -32.73
N PRO A 550 -7.90 -13.33 -33.96
CA PRO A 550 -8.81 -12.65 -34.89
C PRO A 550 -9.91 -13.55 -35.46
N ASN A 551 -9.75 -14.87 -35.38
CA ASN A 551 -10.76 -15.86 -35.77
C ASN A 551 -10.52 -17.18 -35.03
N PRO A 552 -11.50 -18.11 -34.98
CA PRO A 552 -11.38 -19.38 -34.26
C PRO A 552 -10.23 -20.29 -34.72
N ARG A 553 -9.82 -20.18 -36.00
CA ARG A 553 -8.76 -21.02 -36.60
C ARG A 553 -7.36 -20.40 -36.39
N ALA A 554 -7.27 -19.12 -36.00
CA ALA A 554 -5.98 -18.45 -35.77
C ALA A 554 -5.34 -19.01 -34.50
N LYS A 555 -4.02 -19.20 -34.51
CA LYS A 555 -3.25 -19.45 -33.27
C LYS A 555 -3.30 -18.17 -32.40
N PRO A 556 -3.42 -18.29 -31.06
CA PRO A 556 -3.30 -17.12 -30.18
C PRO A 556 -1.97 -16.39 -30.40
N LEU A 557 -2.03 -15.06 -30.41
CA LEU A 557 -0.85 -14.22 -30.63
C LEU A 557 0.21 -14.46 -29.54
N SER A 558 -0.19 -14.61 -28.28
CA SER A 558 0.67 -14.95 -27.16
C SER A 558 1.53 -16.18 -27.49
N LYS A 559 0.91 -17.29 -27.95
CA LYS A 559 1.63 -18.53 -28.32
C LYS A 559 2.56 -18.35 -29.52
N VAL A 560 2.17 -17.53 -30.50
CA VAL A 560 3.04 -17.22 -31.67
C VAL A 560 4.26 -16.43 -31.21
N ILE A 561 4.08 -15.46 -30.34
CA ILE A 561 5.18 -14.65 -29.80
C ILE A 561 6.07 -15.50 -28.90
N THR A 562 5.54 -16.34 -28.02
CA THR A 562 6.32 -17.28 -27.18
C THR A 562 7.25 -18.14 -28.04
N GLN A 563 6.75 -18.68 -29.16
CA GLN A 563 7.59 -19.45 -30.09
C GLN A 563 8.63 -18.56 -30.80
N PHE A 564 8.26 -17.34 -31.18
CA PHE A 564 9.14 -16.44 -31.90
C PHE A 564 10.30 -15.92 -31.05
N VAL A 565 10.08 -15.57 -29.79
CA VAL A 565 11.14 -15.06 -28.90
C VAL A 565 12.23 -16.10 -28.60
N GLN A 566 11.92 -17.38 -28.81
CA GLN A 566 12.89 -18.47 -28.68
C GLN A 566 13.80 -18.62 -29.90
N THR A 567 13.48 -18.01 -31.06
CA THR A 567 14.25 -18.14 -32.29
C THR A 567 15.56 -17.36 -32.21
N ASP A 568 16.61 -17.87 -32.91
CA ASP A 568 17.91 -17.19 -33.01
C ASP A 568 17.80 -15.79 -33.63
N ARG A 569 16.84 -15.61 -34.55
CA ARG A 569 16.58 -14.30 -35.15
C ARG A 569 16.18 -13.27 -34.10
N TYR A 570 15.31 -13.63 -33.16
CA TYR A 570 14.89 -12.72 -32.11
C TYR A 570 16.00 -12.52 -31.08
N LYS A 571 16.66 -13.59 -30.64
CA LYS A 571 17.73 -13.55 -29.62
C LYS A 571 18.90 -12.66 -30.03
N ARG A 572 19.27 -12.66 -31.34
CA ARG A 572 20.36 -11.85 -31.88
C ARG A 572 19.95 -10.39 -32.18
N ALA A 573 18.67 -10.09 -32.20
CA ALA A 573 18.20 -8.73 -32.45
C ALA A 573 18.56 -7.80 -31.28
N PRO A 574 18.98 -6.56 -31.54
CA PRO A 574 19.25 -5.59 -30.48
C PRO A 574 17.94 -5.14 -29.81
N ASP A 575 18.05 -4.74 -28.55
CA ASP A 575 16.97 -4.02 -27.89
C ASP A 575 16.85 -2.63 -28.50
N GLY A 576 15.64 -2.04 -28.50
CA GLY A 576 15.39 -0.71 -29.07
C GLY A 576 13.93 -0.48 -29.40
N ASP A 577 13.61 0.70 -29.96
CA ASP A 577 12.25 1.14 -30.24
C ASP A 577 11.55 0.32 -31.33
N ALA A 578 10.23 0.31 -31.26
CA ALA A 578 9.37 -0.39 -32.24
C ALA A 578 9.39 0.24 -33.65
N ASP A 579 9.82 1.48 -33.78
CA ASP A 579 10.00 2.21 -35.05
C ASP A 579 11.41 2.00 -35.66
N VAL A 580 12.38 1.54 -34.88
CA VAL A 580 13.73 1.23 -35.36
C VAL A 580 13.77 -0.18 -35.94
N LYS A 581 13.97 -0.27 -37.25
CA LYS A 581 13.98 -1.55 -37.99
C LYS A 581 15.06 -2.51 -37.48
N GLY A 582 14.66 -3.72 -37.17
CA GLY A 582 15.56 -4.80 -36.75
C GLY A 582 15.66 -4.99 -35.24
N THR A 583 15.12 -4.09 -34.43
CA THR A 583 15.07 -4.23 -32.97
C THR A 583 14.05 -5.30 -32.54
N LYS A 584 14.18 -5.78 -31.31
CA LYS A 584 13.24 -6.77 -30.75
C LYS A 584 11.80 -6.24 -30.75
N LEU A 585 11.55 -5.02 -30.32
CA LEU A 585 10.22 -4.42 -30.32
C LEU A 585 9.67 -4.21 -31.74
N TRP A 586 10.53 -3.84 -32.72
CA TRP A 586 10.12 -3.77 -34.12
C TRP A 586 9.71 -5.15 -34.65
N LEU A 587 10.45 -6.19 -34.31
CA LEU A 587 10.10 -7.56 -34.70
C LEU A 587 8.76 -7.99 -34.12
N LEU A 588 8.52 -7.74 -32.81
CA LEU A 588 7.25 -8.01 -32.14
C LEU A 588 6.10 -7.19 -32.76
N SER A 589 6.35 -5.93 -33.12
CA SER A 589 5.36 -5.05 -33.72
C SER A 589 4.83 -5.56 -35.06
N LYS A 590 5.62 -6.32 -35.82
CA LYS A 590 5.17 -6.93 -37.08
C LYS A 590 4.08 -7.97 -36.85
N TYR A 591 4.22 -8.79 -35.83
CA TYR A 591 3.20 -9.78 -35.47
C TYR A 591 1.95 -9.11 -34.92
N THR A 592 2.11 -8.19 -33.96
CA THR A 592 0.96 -7.47 -33.36
C THR A 592 0.19 -6.69 -34.41
N THR A 593 0.86 -5.98 -35.34
CA THR A 593 0.21 -5.23 -36.42
C THR A 593 -0.58 -6.14 -37.35
N LYS A 594 -0.03 -7.31 -37.72
CA LYS A 594 -0.74 -8.28 -38.56
C LYS A 594 -2.04 -8.76 -37.91
N TYR A 595 -1.98 -9.11 -36.62
CA TYR A 595 -3.14 -9.55 -35.86
C TYR A 595 -4.17 -8.44 -35.67
N ARG A 596 -3.75 -7.23 -35.33
CA ARG A 596 -4.60 -6.04 -35.19
C ARG A 596 -5.31 -5.66 -36.49
N THR A 597 -4.62 -5.75 -37.62
CA THR A 597 -5.23 -5.54 -38.94
C THR A 597 -6.32 -6.57 -39.21
N ALA A 598 -6.06 -7.84 -38.91
CA ALA A 598 -7.05 -8.89 -39.06
C ALA A 598 -8.25 -8.70 -38.09
N ALA A 599 -7.97 -8.33 -36.84
CA ALA A 599 -8.97 -8.01 -35.84
C ALA A 599 -9.89 -6.86 -36.26
N PHE A 600 -9.30 -5.79 -36.78
CA PHE A 600 -10.09 -4.64 -37.26
C PHE A 600 -10.96 -4.98 -38.47
N ARG A 601 -10.47 -5.82 -39.39
CA ARG A 601 -11.28 -6.36 -40.49
C ARG A 601 -12.46 -7.19 -39.99
N ALA A 602 -12.25 -7.99 -38.94
CA ALA A 602 -13.32 -8.76 -38.32
C ALA A 602 -14.33 -7.87 -37.61
N LEU A 603 -13.87 -6.86 -36.88
CA LEU A 603 -14.69 -5.90 -36.14
C LEU A 603 -15.60 -5.09 -37.10
N LYS A 604 -15.08 -4.70 -38.26
CA LYS A 604 -15.84 -3.97 -39.33
C LYS A 604 -17.02 -4.76 -39.91
N ARG A 605 -17.15 -6.06 -39.63
CA ARG A 605 -18.31 -6.86 -40.04
C ARG A 605 -19.55 -6.52 -39.24
N ASP A 606 -19.39 -5.99 -38.02
CA ASP A 606 -20.51 -5.52 -37.22
C ASP A 606 -21.15 -4.27 -37.85
N PRO A 607 -22.51 -4.24 -38.02
CA PRO A 607 -23.21 -3.16 -38.67
C PRO A 607 -23.05 -1.83 -37.94
N LEU A 608 -23.11 -1.81 -36.60
CA LEU A 608 -23.03 -0.57 -35.80
C LEU A 608 -21.62 0.02 -35.83
N VAL A 609 -20.59 -0.82 -35.74
CA VAL A 609 -19.20 -0.38 -35.92
C VAL A 609 -18.98 0.21 -37.33
N ARG A 610 -19.50 -0.45 -38.34
CA ARG A 610 -19.41 0.03 -39.74
C ARG A 610 -20.11 1.39 -39.90
N GLN A 611 -21.30 1.54 -39.33
CA GLN A 611 -22.06 2.79 -39.36
C GLN A 611 -21.28 3.92 -38.66
N ALA A 612 -20.69 3.68 -37.50
CA ALA A 612 -19.88 4.67 -36.78
C ALA A 612 -18.67 5.13 -37.61
N LEU A 613 -17.93 4.19 -38.21
CA LEU A 613 -16.80 4.48 -39.09
C LEU A 613 -17.21 5.27 -40.36
N THR A 614 -18.35 4.94 -40.96
CA THR A 614 -18.87 5.62 -42.12
C THR A 614 -19.26 7.06 -41.76
N LYS A 615 -19.96 7.27 -40.65
CA LYS A 615 -20.35 8.60 -40.17
C LYS A 615 -19.14 9.49 -39.94
N GLU A 616 -18.07 8.97 -39.35
CA GLU A 616 -16.84 9.72 -39.09
C GLU A 616 -16.09 10.02 -40.39
N SER A 617 -16.01 9.07 -41.33
CA SER A 617 -15.38 9.31 -42.64
C SER A 617 -16.11 10.38 -43.47
N VAL A 618 -17.43 10.49 -43.32
CA VAL A 618 -18.22 11.59 -43.93
C VAL A 618 -17.87 12.93 -43.31
N LYS A 619 -17.83 13.01 -41.94
CA LYS A 619 -17.45 14.25 -41.26
C LYS A 619 -16.05 14.73 -41.68
N VAL A 620 -15.06 13.83 -41.66
CA VAL A 620 -13.68 14.14 -42.06
C VAL A 620 -13.67 14.66 -43.51
N ARG A 621 -14.39 14.00 -44.42
CA ARG A 621 -14.49 14.43 -45.82
C ARG A 621 -15.13 15.83 -45.96
N ASP A 622 -16.18 16.09 -45.17
CA ASP A 622 -16.88 17.38 -45.22
C ASP A 622 -15.99 18.52 -44.65
N VAL A 623 -15.22 18.24 -43.61
CA VAL A 623 -14.18 19.17 -43.11
C VAL A 623 -13.10 19.44 -44.17
N TYR A 624 -12.61 18.40 -44.86
CA TYR A 624 -11.63 18.59 -45.93
C TYR A 624 -12.21 19.37 -47.14
N ARG A 625 -13.48 19.16 -47.47
CA ARG A 625 -14.16 19.95 -48.51
C ARG A 625 -14.29 21.42 -48.09
N GLY A 626 -14.72 21.68 -46.85
CA GLY A 626 -14.77 23.05 -46.33
C GLY A 626 -13.42 23.77 -46.36
N ILE A 627 -12.33 23.09 -46.02
CA ILE A 627 -10.97 23.64 -46.08
C ILE A 627 -10.53 23.88 -47.54
N THR A 628 -10.93 23.04 -48.50
CA THR A 628 -10.60 23.21 -49.91
C THR A 628 -11.43 24.32 -50.55
N GLU A 629 -12.70 24.49 -50.19
CA GLU A 629 -13.56 25.58 -50.62
C GLU A 629 -13.08 26.93 -50.04
N ASP A 630 -12.67 27.00 -48.78
CA ASP A 630 -12.06 28.20 -48.16
C ASP A 630 -10.70 28.58 -48.80
N LYS A 631 -9.94 27.62 -49.35
CA LYS A 631 -8.70 27.88 -50.07
C LYS A 631 -8.93 28.40 -51.49
N GLN A 632 -10.12 28.24 -52.06
CA GLN A 632 -10.48 28.76 -53.38
C GLN A 632 -11.05 30.21 -53.36
N GLU A 633 -11.31 30.79 -52.18
CA GLU A 633 -11.63 32.21 -51.98
C GLU A 633 -10.42 32.99 -51.41
N PRO A 634 -9.55 33.57 -52.25
CA PRO A 634 -8.37 34.33 -51.78
C PRO A 634 -8.70 35.58 -50.98
N SER A 635 -9.95 36.04 -51.03
CA SER A 635 -10.39 37.30 -50.40
C SER A 635 -10.64 37.17 -48.87
N ARG A 636 -10.84 35.98 -48.33
CA ARG A 636 -11.03 35.79 -46.87
C ARG A 636 -9.73 35.64 -46.10
N ILE A 637 -8.72 35.01 -46.70
CA ILE A 637 -7.41 34.85 -46.04
C ILE A 637 -6.68 36.20 -45.98
N SER A 638 -6.82 37.08 -46.98
CA SER A 638 -6.23 38.41 -46.93
C SER A 638 -6.86 39.32 -45.86
N LYS A 639 -8.15 39.13 -45.56
CA LYS A 639 -8.82 39.84 -44.45
C LYS A 639 -8.40 39.37 -43.07
N ILE A 640 -8.07 38.09 -42.89
CA ILE A 640 -7.58 37.57 -41.63
C ILE A 640 -6.12 37.98 -41.38
N VAL A 641 -5.30 38.01 -42.42
CA VAL A 641 -3.90 38.47 -42.32
C VAL A 641 -3.81 39.97 -42.07
N SER A 642 -4.74 40.78 -42.62
CA SER A 642 -4.79 42.23 -42.34
C SER A 642 -5.31 42.59 -40.95
N VAL A 643 -6.05 41.67 -40.27
CA VAL A 643 -6.52 41.85 -38.89
C VAL A 643 -5.48 41.37 -37.87
N LEU A 644 -4.62 40.43 -38.26
CA LEU A 644 -3.55 39.90 -37.38
C LEU A 644 -2.18 40.57 -37.57
N GLY A 645 -2.03 41.42 -38.59
CA GLY A 645 -0.78 42.11 -38.92
C GLY A 645 -0.77 43.62 -38.65
N GLY A 646 -1.78 44.15 -37.97
CA GLY A 646 -1.88 45.56 -37.63
C GLY A 646 -1.97 45.76 -36.10
N GLY A 647 -0.82 45.77 -35.43
CA GLY A 647 -0.72 46.11 -34.04
C GLY A 647 0.69 45.90 -33.53
#